data_9444b375ac5924855c65808837b2d0cc
#
_entry.id   9444b375ac5924855c65808837b2d0cc
#
_cell.length_a   1.000
_cell.length_b   1.000
_cell.length_c   1.000
_cell.angle_alpha   90.00
_cell.angle_beta   90.00
_cell.angle_gamma   90.00
#
_symmetry.space_group_name_H-M   'P 1'
#
loop_
_entity.id
_entity.type
_entity.pdbx_description
1 polymer ?
#
loop_
_entity_poly.entity_id
_entity_poly.type
_entity_poly.pdbx_seq_one_letter_code
_entity_poly.pdbx_strand_id
1 'polypeptide(L)'
;MFRGARANYGRGRGGFRGDRGDRGGYRGDRGSRGRGTGQQGIEIFVNPHPRNPQVGQAEDALHPVTKKAFGFNTLSIGDRLPIRPGYGTKGVKVELTANYVELLPPSDIQLYRYSIQIKPEPARRQHFRLVELLLQSEELAPQRDELATDFRSTLISKMKLSSNEFIIKIQYRAEGEDEPPAGAAHYAVQVAYTTTLHMSDLMNYLASTNIDERFEEKSVWEQTFNIFLNHYAKATKTLVAIGTSKSFSLSQLTGRADLGSGLQVLRGFFSSVRIATGRVLVNVNVSHAAFYHAGPLPMLMNSYGVRSTTALERFLKLVRIQTSHLPEKRNKAGEMIPRLKTIFGLARKDDGHGMAHPPRILHHGAGAKDVQFWLKGDASAGSNSAAKAATEKKGKAKSKGKPQPAASASGKYISVFDFFKTTYDRTLQHPELPLMNCGSRDHPMYLPAEVCVVVQGQPSRSKLDSNQTQQMIRHAVRKPWINAASIAAEGISTVGLDENSNVLLSSFSFGITPGLIKVPGRVLDCPQIMYKSVDSGNKTADPRFGSWNMIDIKFNAGVVLSQWSYMMISLTGVRDPFDQKSLADVMQEFHRSLVKMGVSATPPMTGQRLLLQHADDAALGTVLQKAANALKLLIIILPDANTSLYKHIKSLADKTYGIHTVCCVGPKLAKAHGRDQYIANVALKLNLKLGGNKTMVVGVDVTHPSPGSSSNAPSVSAMVASIDRFLGQWPATLRAQTAKQEKVDDLGDMLKSRLQLWRSLGKHAAFPENILVFRDGVSEGQHDMVTSQELPQLRHACEQLYSAADTRNGLPRFTVIICGKRHKTRFYPTMERDCDRSGNTKPGTIVDRGVTEARNWDFFLQAHAALQGTARPCHYYIVQDEIFRQLYSKANLAPFQNIADVVEDLTHKMCYSFGRATKAILCASVRDAIWLMYSTRHQQVLQHQWRRLQLGRGARHQIPATFKSMNG
;
A
#
# COMPACT_ATOMS: atom_id res chain seq x y z
N MET A 1 13.63 -6.59 -62.28
CA MET A 1 13.58 -8.02 -62.69
C MET A 1 12.80 -8.75 -61.61
N PHE A 2 11.55 -8.98 -61.81
CA PHE A 2 10.88 -10.23 -62.21
C PHE A 2 11.31 -11.43 -61.35
N ARG A 3 10.47 -12.20 -60.63
CA ARG A 3 9.13 -12.80 -60.73
C ARG A 3 8.86 -13.44 -59.35
N GLY A 4 7.73 -13.53 -58.66
CA GLY A 4 6.38 -13.85 -59.10
C GLY A 4 6.02 -15.33 -58.99
N ALA A 5 5.17 -15.72 -58.00
CA ALA A 5 4.25 -16.86 -58.05
C ALA A 5 3.55 -16.99 -56.69
N ARG A 6 2.30 -16.70 -56.57
CA ARG A 6 1.01 -17.35 -56.80
C ARG A 6 0.60 -18.33 -55.68
N ALA A 7 -0.48 -17.92 -55.16
CA ALA A 7 -1.43 -18.52 -54.20
C ALA A 7 -1.81 -19.99 -54.47
N ASN A 8 -2.21 -20.66 -53.37
CA ASN A 8 -3.28 -21.66 -53.46
C ASN A 8 -4.22 -21.60 -52.25
N TYR A 9 -5.50 -21.50 -52.55
CA TYR A 9 -6.61 -21.53 -51.61
C TYR A 9 -6.92 -22.97 -51.21
N GLY A 10 -7.04 -23.22 -49.92
CA GLY A 10 -7.62 -24.45 -49.38
C GLY A 10 -8.61 -24.14 -48.25
N ARG A 11 -9.89 -24.31 -48.52
CA ARG A 11 -10.99 -24.23 -47.54
C ARG A 11 -10.93 -25.41 -46.58
N GLY A 12 -10.99 -25.17 -45.28
CA GLY A 12 -11.23 -26.16 -44.27
C GLY A 12 -11.97 -25.58 -43.10
N ARG A 13 -13.16 -26.12 -42.85
CA ARG A 13 -14.11 -25.76 -41.80
C ARG A 13 -13.63 -26.10 -40.40
N GLY A 14 -13.95 -25.30 -39.42
CA GLY A 14 -14.58 -25.75 -38.20
C GLY A 14 -13.73 -25.85 -36.94
N GLY A 15 -14.16 -25.23 -35.92
CA GLY A 15 -13.88 -25.61 -34.54
C GLY A 15 -13.26 -24.55 -33.66
N PHE A 16 -14.08 -23.69 -33.12
CA PHE A 16 -13.71 -22.93 -31.90
C PHE A 16 -13.43 -23.90 -30.77
N ARG A 17 -12.16 -24.06 -30.40
CA ARG A 17 -11.75 -24.61 -29.12
C ARG A 17 -11.15 -23.49 -28.28
N GLY A 18 -11.87 -23.14 -27.21
CA GLY A 18 -11.42 -22.19 -26.22
C GLY A 18 -10.14 -22.63 -25.56
N ASP A 19 -9.21 -21.72 -25.54
CA ASP A 19 -7.91 -21.81 -24.88
C ASP A 19 -8.11 -21.86 -23.37
N ARG A 20 -7.93 -23.03 -22.77
CA ARG A 20 -7.96 -23.25 -21.32
C ARG A 20 -6.61 -22.87 -20.76
N GLY A 21 -6.57 -21.73 -20.11
CA GLY A 21 -5.43 -21.25 -19.34
C GLY A 21 -4.81 -22.30 -18.44
N ASP A 22 -3.56 -22.59 -18.71
CA ASP A 22 -2.70 -23.51 -17.98
C ASP A 22 -2.40 -22.95 -16.58
N ARG A 23 -3.01 -23.53 -15.55
CA ARG A 23 -2.69 -23.27 -14.15
C ARG A 23 -1.62 -24.26 -13.73
N GLY A 24 -0.35 -23.85 -13.82
CA GLY A 24 0.80 -24.61 -13.37
C GLY A 24 0.68 -25.17 -11.96
N GLY A 25 0.37 -26.44 -11.84
CA GLY A 25 0.51 -27.19 -10.61
C GLY A 25 1.96 -27.64 -10.45
N TYR A 26 2.50 -27.47 -9.26
CA TYR A 26 3.81 -27.97 -8.87
C TYR A 26 3.92 -29.49 -9.09
N ARG A 27 4.69 -29.94 -10.07
CA ARG A 27 5.14 -31.31 -10.22
C ARG A 27 6.37 -31.53 -9.35
N GLY A 28 6.26 -32.42 -8.36
CA GLY A 28 7.40 -33.02 -7.70
C GLY A 28 8.17 -33.90 -8.68
N ASP A 29 9.42 -33.64 -8.84
CA ASP A 29 10.33 -34.30 -9.77
C ASP A 29 10.66 -35.70 -9.28
N ARG A 30 10.22 -36.75 -10.03
CA ARG A 30 10.82 -38.08 -10.00
C ARG A 30 11.47 -38.29 -11.36
N GLY A 31 12.77 -38.57 -11.29
CA GLY A 31 13.66 -38.65 -12.41
C GLY A 31 13.18 -39.50 -13.59
N SER A 32 13.26 -38.92 -14.74
CA SER A 32 13.45 -39.61 -16.00
C SER A 32 14.68 -39.02 -16.69
N ARG A 33 15.63 -39.90 -16.99
CA ARG A 33 16.79 -39.60 -17.81
C ARG A 33 16.30 -39.25 -19.24
N GLY A 34 16.28 -37.97 -19.57
CA GLY A 34 15.98 -37.45 -20.90
C GLY A 34 17.00 -36.40 -21.29
N ARG A 35 17.59 -36.52 -22.44
CA ARG A 35 18.65 -35.73 -23.08
C ARG A 35 18.56 -34.20 -22.89
N GLY A 36 19.71 -33.58 -22.70
CA GLY A 36 19.96 -32.19 -22.36
C GLY A 36 19.22 -31.16 -23.21
N THR A 37 18.39 -30.42 -22.54
CA THR A 37 18.12 -29.01 -22.86
C THR A 37 18.90 -28.21 -21.83
N GLY A 38 19.80 -27.33 -22.31
CA GLY A 38 20.65 -26.51 -21.45
C GLY A 38 19.81 -25.82 -20.39
N GLN A 39 20.13 -26.04 -19.14
CA GLN A 39 19.57 -25.30 -18.01
C GLN A 39 19.94 -23.84 -18.24
N GLN A 40 18.97 -23.01 -18.65
CA GLN A 40 19.18 -21.56 -18.65
C GLN A 40 19.50 -21.15 -17.22
N GLY A 41 20.73 -20.67 -16.99
CA GLY A 41 21.17 -20.16 -15.70
C GLY A 41 20.21 -19.09 -15.17
N ILE A 42 20.15 -18.93 -13.88
CA ILE A 42 19.35 -17.86 -13.25
C ILE A 42 20.03 -16.53 -13.60
N GLU A 43 19.32 -15.68 -14.34
CA GLU A 43 19.82 -14.34 -14.66
C GLU A 43 19.87 -13.48 -13.38
N ILE A 44 21.01 -12.86 -13.13
CA ILE A 44 21.26 -11.94 -12.02
C ILE A 44 21.59 -10.55 -12.55
N PHE A 45 21.37 -9.54 -11.73
CA PHE A 45 21.80 -8.17 -12.03
C PHE A 45 23.26 -7.98 -11.61
N VAL A 46 24.11 -7.66 -12.55
CA VAL A 46 25.52 -7.34 -12.30
C VAL A 46 25.65 -5.83 -12.17
N ASN A 47 25.98 -5.37 -10.97
CA ASN A 47 26.26 -3.97 -10.70
C ASN A 47 27.77 -3.75 -10.64
N PRO A 48 28.35 -2.90 -11.51
CA PRO A 48 29.80 -2.63 -11.52
C PRO A 48 30.24 -1.74 -10.34
N HIS A 49 29.30 -1.10 -9.62
CA HIS A 49 29.67 -0.21 -8.52
C HIS A 49 30.28 -0.96 -7.34
N PRO A 50 31.52 -0.66 -6.93
CA PRO A 50 32.18 -1.34 -5.82
C PRO A 50 31.52 -0.99 -4.48
N ARG A 51 31.76 -1.83 -3.46
CA ARG A 51 31.37 -1.51 -2.08
C ARG A 51 32.25 -0.37 -1.55
N ASN A 52 31.62 0.60 -0.88
CA ASN A 52 32.35 1.66 -0.19
C ASN A 52 32.98 1.11 1.11
N PRO A 53 34.33 0.99 1.22
CA PRO A 53 35.00 0.42 2.39
C PRO A 53 34.89 1.33 3.62
N GLN A 54 34.78 2.65 3.45
CA GLN A 54 34.71 3.61 4.55
C GLN A 54 33.45 3.40 5.40
N VAL A 55 32.33 3.02 4.78
CA VAL A 55 31.09 2.71 5.51
C VAL A 55 31.29 1.51 6.45
N GLY A 56 31.96 0.46 5.97
CA GLY A 56 32.27 -0.70 6.81
C GLY A 56 33.20 -0.33 7.98
N GLN A 57 34.18 0.52 7.75
CA GLN A 57 35.08 1.03 8.79
C GLN A 57 34.34 1.87 9.84
N ALA A 58 33.45 2.76 9.41
CA ALA A 58 32.61 3.54 10.33
C ALA A 58 31.68 2.66 11.18
N GLU A 59 31.05 1.64 10.56
CA GLU A 59 30.24 0.66 11.26
C GLU A 59 31.04 -0.15 12.27
N ASP A 60 32.23 -0.59 11.91
CA ASP A 60 33.12 -1.35 12.79
C ASP A 60 33.73 -0.48 13.91
N ALA A 61 34.00 0.80 13.67
CA ALA A 61 34.42 1.76 14.68
C ALA A 61 33.36 2.00 15.76
N LEU A 62 32.08 2.05 15.38
CA LEU A 62 30.96 2.15 16.32
C LEU A 62 30.73 0.86 17.12
N HIS A 63 31.11 -0.29 16.60
CA HIS A 63 30.89 -1.59 17.23
C HIS A 63 31.71 -1.81 18.55
N PRO A 64 32.99 -1.45 18.67
CA PRO A 64 33.73 -1.54 19.94
C PRO A 64 33.15 -0.66 21.03
N VAL A 65 32.62 0.53 20.64
CA VAL A 65 31.99 1.46 21.57
C VAL A 65 30.71 0.86 22.15
N THR A 66 29.92 0.14 21.30
CA THR A 66 28.72 -0.55 21.78
C THR A 66 29.03 -1.63 22.83
N LYS A 67 30.17 -2.34 22.75
CA LYS A 67 30.56 -3.32 23.75
C LYS A 67 30.86 -2.70 25.11
N LYS A 68 31.38 -1.46 25.17
CA LYS A 68 31.68 -0.74 26.42
C LYS A 68 30.44 -0.07 27.01
N ALA A 69 29.47 0.30 26.20
CA ALA A 69 28.22 0.98 26.62
C ALA A 69 27.22 0.07 27.35
N PHE A 70 27.48 -1.23 27.43
CA PHE A 70 26.65 -2.19 28.18
C PHE A 70 26.84 -2.18 29.70
N GLY A 71 27.45 -1.15 30.29
CA GLY A 71 27.42 -0.91 31.73
C GLY A 71 25.97 -0.65 32.18
N PHE A 72 25.60 -1.25 33.31
CA PHE A 72 24.25 -1.29 33.89
C PHE A 72 23.57 0.09 34.11
N ASN A 73 24.31 1.21 33.97
CA ASN A 73 23.86 2.55 34.34
C ASN A 73 23.14 3.34 33.22
N THR A 74 22.93 2.74 32.04
CA THR A 74 22.22 3.39 30.93
C THR A 74 20.78 2.92 30.72
N LEU A 75 20.18 2.30 31.71
CA LEU A 75 18.73 2.14 31.81
C LEU A 75 18.06 3.48 32.20
N SER A 76 18.23 4.52 31.40
CA SER A 76 17.42 5.70 31.54
C SER A 76 16.00 5.35 31.02
N ILE A 77 15.08 5.23 31.93
CA ILE A 77 13.65 5.30 31.68
C ILE A 77 13.39 6.71 31.14
N GLY A 78 13.41 6.87 29.83
CA GLY A 78 13.15 8.16 29.18
C GLY A 78 13.60 8.12 27.72
N ASP A 79 12.78 8.58 26.84
CA ASP A 79 12.90 9.04 25.44
C ASP A 79 14.00 8.50 24.50
N ARG A 80 14.74 7.46 24.86
CA ARG A 80 15.85 6.93 24.05
C ARG A 80 15.54 5.59 23.43
N LEU A 81 15.62 5.51 22.10
CA LEU A 81 15.59 4.24 21.39
C LEU A 81 16.78 3.37 21.80
N PRO A 82 16.64 2.02 21.86
CA PRO A 82 17.70 1.13 22.23
C PRO A 82 18.90 1.23 21.28
N ILE A 83 20.09 1.41 21.83
CA ILE A 83 21.33 1.41 21.07
C ILE A 83 21.51 0.01 20.45
N ARG A 84 22.04 -0.07 19.24
CA ARG A 84 22.38 -1.33 18.58
C ARG A 84 23.37 -2.15 19.44
N PRO A 85 23.11 -3.44 19.72
CA PRO A 85 24.00 -4.26 20.56
C PRO A 85 25.21 -4.79 19.79
N GLY A 86 25.37 -4.45 18.54
CA GLY A 86 26.36 -4.94 17.60
C GLY A 86 25.68 -5.47 16.33
N TYR A 87 26.50 -6.00 15.44
CA TYR A 87 26.04 -6.62 14.21
C TYR A 87 26.02 -8.14 14.33
N GLY A 88 25.03 -8.79 13.76
CA GLY A 88 24.95 -10.24 13.81
C GLY A 88 26.11 -10.92 13.08
N THR A 89 26.44 -12.11 13.55
CA THR A 89 27.54 -12.93 13.03
C THR A 89 27.06 -14.27 12.48
N LYS A 90 25.89 -14.73 12.90
CA LYS A 90 25.33 -16.02 12.50
C LYS A 90 24.90 -16.05 11.03
N GLY A 91 25.15 -17.19 10.37
CA GLY A 91 24.75 -17.43 8.98
C GLY A 91 25.90 -17.34 7.98
N VAL A 92 25.60 -17.69 6.72
CA VAL A 92 26.56 -17.66 5.61
C VAL A 92 26.63 -16.23 5.07
N LYS A 93 27.83 -15.65 5.04
CA LYS A 93 28.04 -14.28 4.49
C LYS A 93 27.77 -14.27 2.99
N VAL A 94 27.04 -13.24 2.53
CA VAL A 94 26.70 -12.98 1.12
C VAL A 94 26.89 -11.50 0.81
N GLU A 95 27.20 -11.19 -0.45
CA GLU A 95 27.18 -9.83 -0.95
C GLU A 95 25.90 -9.60 -1.75
N LEU A 96 25.24 -8.49 -1.52
CA LEU A 96 23.95 -8.16 -2.15
C LEU A 96 24.02 -6.77 -2.78
N THR A 97 23.27 -6.57 -3.87
CA THR A 97 22.96 -5.23 -4.40
C THR A 97 21.69 -4.73 -3.73
N ALA A 98 21.72 -3.53 -3.16
CA ALA A 98 20.55 -2.86 -2.62
C ALA A 98 20.04 -1.80 -3.60
N ASN A 99 18.73 -1.59 -3.68
CA ASN A 99 18.15 -0.60 -4.57
C ASN A 99 18.28 0.84 -4.05
N TYR A 100 19.52 1.21 -3.75
CA TYR A 100 19.92 2.55 -3.31
C TYR A 100 21.04 3.09 -4.18
N VAL A 101 21.06 4.40 -4.31
CA VAL A 101 22.13 5.20 -4.91
C VAL A 101 22.67 6.11 -3.82
N GLU A 102 23.98 6.34 -3.76
CA GLU A 102 24.59 7.24 -2.78
C GLU A 102 24.59 8.67 -3.34
N LEU A 103 24.08 9.61 -2.56
CA LEU A 103 24.12 11.05 -2.81
C LEU A 103 25.36 11.60 -2.11
N LEU A 104 26.18 12.33 -2.84
CA LEU A 104 27.43 12.93 -2.35
C LEU A 104 27.24 14.46 -2.24
N PRO A 105 26.74 14.95 -1.11
CA PRO A 105 26.66 16.39 -0.90
C PRO A 105 28.03 16.99 -0.61
N PRO A 106 28.34 18.22 -1.06
CA PRO A 106 29.54 18.94 -0.67
C PRO A 106 29.52 19.29 0.83
N SER A 107 30.66 19.20 1.50
CA SER A 107 30.74 19.34 2.96
C SER A 107 30.56 20.78 3.47
N ASP A 108 30.71 21.77 2.61
CA ASP A 108 30.77 23.19 2.93
C ASP A 108 29.50 23.97 2.57
N ILE A 109 28.51 23.32 1.97
CA ILE A 109 27.27 24.01 1.56
C ILE A 109 26.39 24.36 2.75
N GLN A 110 25.83 25.57 2.69
CA GLN A 110 24.77 26.01 3.58
C GLN A 110 23.46 26.12 2.81
N LEU A 111 22.38 25.65 3.40
CA LEU A 111 21.04 25.69 2.80
C LEU A 111 20.13 26.56 3.66
N TYR A 112 19.47 27.50 3.02
CA TYR A 112 18.55 28.43 3.69
C TYR A 112 17.12 27.94 3.44
N ARG A 113 16.37 27.70 4.50
CA ARG A 113 15.01 27.20 4.43
C ARG A 113 14.01 28.31 4.73
N TYR A 114 12.97 28.38 3.91
CA TYR A 114 11.89 29.36 4.01
C TYR A 114 10.53 28.65 4.02
N SER A 115 9.56 29.21 4.72
CA SER A 115 8.16 28.81 4.64
C SER A 115 7.42 29.66 3.62
N ILE A 116 6.46 29.06 2.91
CA ILE A 116 5.58 29.73 1.94
C ILE A 116 4.16 29.70 2.51
N GLN A 117 3.53 30.88 2.64
CA GLN A 117 2.11 31.01 2.98
C GLN A 117 1.41 31.88 1.94
N ILE A 118 0.22 31.46 1.49
CA ILE A 118 -0.54 32.13 0.43
C ILE A 118 -1.87 32.62 1.01
N LYS A 119 -2.17 33.91 0.86
CA LYS A 119 -3.42 34.53 1.30
C LYS A 119 -4.10 35.27 0.14
N PRO A 120 -5.44 35.12 -0.08
CA PRO A 120 -6.33 34.14 0.58
C PRO A 120 -5.93 32.71 0.23
N GLU A 121 -6.34 31.73 1.04
CA GLU A 121 -5.98 30.32 0.78
C GLU A 121 -6.51 29.86 -0.59
N PRO A 122 -5.64 29.47 -1.52
CA PRO A 122 -6.06 29.11 -2.86
C PRO A 122 -6.67 27.71 -2.89
N ALA A 123 -7.53 27.45 -3.87
CA ALA A 123 -7.96 26.10 -4.16
C ALA A 123 -6.72 25.21 -4.44
N ARG A 124 -6.74 23.94 -3.96
CA ARG A 124 -5.59 23.02 -4.01
C ARG A 124 -4.88 22.93 -5.37
N ARG A 125 -5.62 23.18 -6.47
CA ARG A 125 -5.05 23.17 -7.84
C ARG A 125 -4.32 24.44 -8.20
N GLN A 126 -4.78 25.58 -7.67
CA GLN A 126 -4.16 26.88 -7.92
C GLN A 126 -2.87 27.04 -7.12
N HIS A 127 -2.77 26.34 -5.98
CA HIS A 127 -1.62 26.40 -5.10
C HIS A 127 -0.30 26.07 -5.81
N PHE A 128 -0.28 24.96 -6.56
CA PHE A 128 0.90 24.58 -7.35
C PHE A 128 1.29 25.69 -8.34
N ARG A 129 0.31 26.19 -9.10
CA ARG A 129 0.55 27.24 -10.10
C ARG A 129 1.01 28.55 -9.46
N LEU A 130 0.51 28.92 -8.30
CA LEU A 130 0.93 30.13 -7.57
C LEU A 130 2.40 30.04 -7.11
N VAL A 131 2.85 28.86 -6.67
CA VAL A 131 4.26 28.66 -6.35
C VAL A 131 5.14 28.67 -7.60
N GLU A 132 4.67 28.15 -8.75
CA GLU A 132 5.39 28.33 -10.02
C GLU A 132 5.50 29.80 -10.41
N LEU A 133 4.44 30.60 -10.23
CA LEU A 133 4.46 32.04 -10.49
C LEU A 133 5.35 32.79 -9.50
N LEU A 134 5.41 32.35 -8.25
CA LEU A 134 6.34 32.85 -7.25
C LEU A 134 7.81 32.70 -7.71
N LEU A 135 8.19 31.51 -8.23
CA LEU A 135 9.53 31.28 -8.78
C LEU A 135 9.83 32.08 -10.07
N GLN A 136 8.82 32.68 -10.68
CA GLN A 136 8.92 33.53 -11.86
C GLN A 136 8.84 35.03 -11.52
N SER A 137 8.67 35.39 -10.24
CA SER A 137 8.63 36.77 -9.80
C SER A 137 10.00 37.45 -9.98
N GLU A 138 10.01 38.77 -10.10
CA GLU A 138 11.25 39.55 -10.27
C GLU A 138 12.25 39.34 -9.14
N GLU A 139 11.77 39.07 -7.93
CA GLU A 139 12.60 38.87 -6.73
C GLU A 139 13.30 37.48 -6.73
N LEU A 140 12.67 36.42 -7.31
CA LEU A 140 13.18 35.04 -7.24
C LEU A 140 13.67 34.48 -8.58
N ALA A 141 13.24 35.03 -9.71
CA ALA A 141 13.63 34.56 -11.03
C ALA A 141 15.15 34.53 -11.28
N PRO A 142 15.96 35.53 -10.81
CA PRO A 142 17.41 35.51 -11.01
C PRO A 142 18.11 34.33 -10.30
N GLN A 143 17.52 33.79 -9.23
CA GLN A 143 18.09 32.69 -8.43
C GLN A 143 17.36 31.38 -8.63
N ARG A 144 16.50 31.27 -9.65
CA ARG A 144 15.58 30.14 -9.86
C ARG A 144 16.28 28.79 -9.85
N ASP A 145 17.44 28.67 -10.47
CA ASP A 145 18.22 27.43 -10.57
C ASP A 145 18.93 27.05 -9.26
N GLU A 146 18.91 27.96 -8.27
CA GLU A 146 19.40 27.75 -6.91
C GLU A 146 18.25 27.61 -5.89
N LEU A 147 17.01 27.44 -6.37
CA LEU A 147 15.80 27.29 -5.55
C LEU A 147 15.15 25.95 -5.73
N ALA A 148 14.92 25.22 -4.65
CA ALA A 148 14.14 23.99 -4.64
C ALA A 148 12.88 24.16 -3.78
N THR A 149 11.74 23.64 -4.22
CA THR A 149 10.47 23.71 -3.47
C THR A 149 9.64 22.44 -3.57
N ASP A 150 8.85 22.18 -2.55
CA ASP A 150 7.81 21.13 -2.57
C ASP A 150 6.56 21.57 -3.37
N PHE A 151 6.53 22.76 -3.94
CA PHE A 151 5.39 23.43 -4.59
C PHE A 151 4.19 23.56 -3.65
N ARG A 152 4.45 23.71 -2.36
CA ARG A 152 3.38 23.83 -1.36
C ARG A 152 3.71 24.84 -0.26
N SER A 153 4.65 24.52 0.59
CA SER A 153 4.88 25.28 1.82
C SER A 153 6.34 25.55 2.14
N THR A 154 7.26 24.96 1.39
CA THR A 154 8.69 25.04 1.71
C THR A 154 9.47 25.44 0.47
N LEU A 155 10.37 26.40 0.67
CA LEU A 155 11.38 26.83 -0.30
C LEU A 155 12.77 26.65 0.34
N ILE A 156 13.70 26.14 -0.44
CA ILE A 156 15.10 25.95 -0.06
C ILE A 156 15.94 26.72 -1.05
N SER A 157 16.85 27.54 -0.56
CA SER A 157 17.77 28.32 -1.35
C SER A 157 19.22 27.97 -1.01
N LYS A 158 20.09 28.01 -2.00
CA LYS A 158 21.55 27.91 -1.84
C LYS A 158 22.13 29.22 -1.27
N MET A 159 21.55 30.32 -1.66
CA MET A 159 21.94 31.65 -1.17
C MET A 159 20.90 32.22 -0.20
N LYS A 160 21.31 32.99 0.77
CA LYS A 160 20.38 33.69 1.64
C LYS A 160 19.65 34.77 0.82
N LEU A 161 18.32 34.74 0.85
CA LEU A 161 17.52 35.76 0.16
C LEU A 161 17.69 37.13 0.79
N SER A 162 17.41 38.17 0.03
CA SER A 162 17.64 39.56 0.39
C SER A 162 16.96 40.02 1.70
N SER A 163 15.90 39.39 2.09
CA SER A 163 15.17 39.60 3.33
C SER A 163 14.79 38.31 4.02
N ASN A 164 14.71 38.35 5.36
CA ASN A 164 14.20 37.21 6.14
C ASN A 164 12.69 36.99 5.95
N GLU A 165 11.96 38.04 5.60
CA GLU A 165 10.53 37.99 5.32
C GLU A 165 10.16 39.01 4.25
N PHE A 166 9.37 38.56 3.26
CA PHE A 166 8.82 39.42 2.22
C PHE A 166 7.50 38.88 1.70
N ILE A 167 6.68 39.79 1.14
CA ILE A 167 5.36 39.44 0.61
C ILE A 167 5.32 39.84 -0.87
N ILE A 168 5.19 38.85 -1.72
CA ILE A 168 5.04 39.02 -3.18
C ILE A 168 3.56 38.95 -3.54
N LYS A 169 3.08 39.98 -4.26
CA LYS A 169 1.72 40.05 -4.79
C LYS A 169 1.66 39.39 -6.16
N ILE A 170 0.99 38.28 -6.26
CA ILE A 170 0.86 37.50 -7.50
C ILE A 170 -0.56 37.60 -8.04
N GLN A 171 -0.69 38.03 -9.29
CA GLN A 171 -1.91 37.86 -10.06
C GLN A 171 -1.96 36.46 -10.70
N TYR A 172 -3.05 35.74 -10.46
CA TYR A 172 -3.19 34.38 -11.00
C TYR A 172 -3.29 34.40 -12.52
N ARG A 173 -2.42 33.63 -13.18
CA ARG A 173 -2.51 33.30 -14.61
C ARG A 173 -2.42 31.80 -14.83
N ALA A 174 -3.16 31.32 -15.83
CA ALA A 174 -3.15 29.88 -16.15
C ALA A 174 -1.82 29.45 -16.79
N GLU A 175 -1.63 28.15 -16.91
CA GLU A 175 -0.44 27.58 -17.53
C GLU A 175 -0.33 28.02 -19.00
N GLY A 176 0.83 28.54 -19.40
CA GLY A 176 1.11 29.04 -20.75
C GLY A 176 0.67 30.47 -21.02
N GLU A 177 -0.08 31.13 -20.13
CA GLU A 177 -0.46 32.53 -20.30
C GLU A 177 0.67 33.47 -19.88
N ASP A 178 1.01 34.46 -20.73
CA ASP A 178 2.06 35.47 -20.46
C ASP A 178 1.54 36.51 -19.48
N GLU A 179 0.27 36.92 -19.58
CA GLU A 179 -0.34 37.94 -18.80
C GLU A 179 -1.60 37.45 -18.07
N PRO A 180 -1.84 37.94 -16.86
CA PRO A 180 -3.05 37.60 -16.15
C PRO A 180 -4.29 38.17 -16.89
N PRO A 181 -5.42 37.42 -16.94
CA PRO A 181 -6.64 37.95 -17.54
C PRO A 181 -7.19 39.16 -16.75
N ALA A 182 -7.95 40.02 -17.40
CA ALA A 182 -8.61 41.14 -16.76
C ALA A 182 -9.48 40.66 -15.59
N GLY A 183 -9.28 41.18 -14.38
CA GLY A 183 -9.95 40.78 -13.16
C GLY A 183 -9.41 39.48 -12.52
N ALA A 184 -8.22 39.06 -12.88
CA ALA A 184 -7.55 37.93 -12.26
C ALA A 184 -7.45 38.09 -10.73
N ALA A 185 -7.62 36.97 -10.01
CA ALA A 185 -7.48 36.97 -8.56
C ALA A 185 -6.06 37.33 -8.12
N HIS A 186 -5.96 38.14 -7.09
CA HIS A 186 -4.71 38.52 -6.47
C HIS A 186 -4.45 37.67 -5.23
N TYR A 187 -3.21 37.24 -5.07
CA TYR A 187 -2.73 36.50 -3.92
C TYR A 187 -1.50 37.19 -3.34
N ALA A 188 -1.46 37.30 -2.02
CA ALA A 188 -0.26 37.67 -1.29
C ALA A 188 0.49 36.43 -0.88
N VAL A 189 1.69 36.22 -1.39
CA VAL A 189 2.54 35.07 -1.03
C VAL A 189 3.64 35.58 -0.09
N GLN A 190 3.55 35.18 1.17
CA GLN A 190 4.52 35.44 2.21
C GLN A 190 5.61 34.39 2.17
N VAL A 191 6.85 34.77 2.05
CA VAL A 191 8.04 33.94 2.15
C VAL A 191 8.81 34.36 3.39
N ALA A 192 8.95 33.44 4.36
CA ALA A 192 9.57 33.73 5.64
C ALA A 192 10.69 32.73 5.94
N TYR A 193 11.85 33.23 6.31
CA TYR A 193 13.01 32.45 6.76
C TYR A 193 12.64 31.57 7.97
N THR A 194 13.12 30.34 7.99
CA THR A 194 12.88 29.41 9.11
C THR A 194 14.16 28.93 9.78
N THR A 195 15.14 28.49 9.00
CA THR A 195 16.41 27.96 9.54
C THR A 195 17.49 27.93 8.46
N THR A 196 18.76 27.94 8.89
CA THR A 196 19.92 27.59 8.06
C THR A 196 20.33 26.14 8.40
N LEU A 197 20.62 25.36 7.41
CA LEU A 197 21.11 23.98 7.54
C LEU A 197 22.56 23.95 7.07
N HIS A 198 23.49 23.59 7.97
CA HIS A 198 24.91 23.47 7.66
C HIS A 198 25.24 22.02 7.32
N MET A 199 25.71 21.76 6.08
CA MET A 199 26.07 20.40 5.66
C MET A 199 27.19 19.82 6.49
N SER A 200 28.09 20.67 6.98
CA SER A 200 29.16 20.28 7.92
C SER A 200 28.62 19.50 9.12
N ASP A 201 27.51 19.95 9.70
CA ASP A 201 26.93 19.36 10.89
C ASP A 201 26.41 17.94 10.60
N LEU A 202 25.74 17.77 9.44
CA LEU A 202 25.32 16.44 8.95
C LEU A 202 26.53 15.56 8.69
N MET A 203 27.57 16.06 8.03
CA MET A 203 28.77 15.28 7.70
C MET A 203 29.55 14.90 8.97
N ASN A 204 29.68 15.79 9.94
CA ASN A 204 30.28 15.51 11.24
C ASN A 204 29.49 14.41 11.97
N TYR A 205 28.16 14.50 12.01
CA TYR A 205 27.32 13.46 12.58
C TYR A 205 27.51 12.11 11.88
N LEU A 206 27.59 12.08 10.55
CA LEU A 206 27.79 10.85 9.77
C LEU A 206 29.18 10.23 10.00
N ALA A 207 30.19 11.06 10.19
CA ALA A 207 31.58 10.63 10.46
C ALA A 207 31.82 10.26 11.94
N SER A 208 30.95 10.73 12.83
CA SER A 208 31.14 10.55 14.28
C SER A 208 31.05 9.08 14.70
N THR A 209 31.97 8.67 15.56
CA THR A 209 32.00 7.36 16.23
C THR A 209 31.36 7.40 17.62
N ASN A 210 30.85 8.56 18.07
CA ASN A 210 30.13 8.67 19.33
C ASN A 210 28.73 8.08 19.21
N ILE A 211 28.46 7.01 19.93
CA ILE A 211 27.22 6.26 19.87
C ILE A 211 26.02 6.99 20.49
N ASP A 212 26.30 7.85 21.46
CA ASP A 212 25.29 8.66 22.16
C ASP A 212 24.97 9.96 21.43
N GLU A 213 25.68 10.29 20.36
CA GLU A 213 25.47 11.50 19.59
C GLU A 213 24.10 11.48 18.91
N ARG A 214 23.40 12.61 19.04
CA ARG A 214 22.09 12.83 18.43
C ARG A 214 22.21 13.92 17.37
N PHE A 215 21.44 13.76 16.35
CA PHE A 215 21.27 14.76 15.30
C PHE A 215 19.79 15.08 15.16
N GLU A 216 19.31 16.10 15.86
CA GLU A 216 17.89 16.47 15.92
C GLU A 216 17.37 16.88 14.54
N GLU A 217 18.22 17.47 13.71
CA GLU A 217 17.89 17.91 12.36
C GLU A 217 17.82 16.79 11.32
N LYS A 218 18.06 15.53 11.68
CA LYS A 218 18.03 14.39 10.74
C LYS A 218 16.78 14.36 9.88
N SER A 219 15.61 14.55 10.49
CA SER A 219 14.33 14.55 9.77
C SER A 219 14.18 15.76 8.83
N VAL A 220 14.74 16.90 9.21
CA VAL A 220 14.73 18.12 8.42
C VAL A 220 15.62 17.94 7.18
N TRP A 221 16.80 17.35 7.34
CA TRP A 221 17.68 16.99 6.23
C TRP A 221 17.07 15.99 5.27
N GLU A 222 16.47 14.90 5.78
CA GLU A 222 15.76 13.94 4.94
C GLU A 222 14.62 14.60 4.15
N GLN A 223 13.85 15.49 4.78
CA GLN A 223 12.82 16.27 4.10
C GLN A 223 13.42 17.19 3.03
N THR A 224 14.50 17.88 3.35
CA THR A 224 15.20 18.79 2.45
C THR A 224 15.66 18.08 1.19
N PHE A 225 16.39 16.99 1.30
CA PHE A 225 16.80 16.19 0.14
C PHE A 225 15.61 15.62 -0.66
N ASN A 226 14.55 15.20 0.02
CA ASN A 226 13.33 14.76 -0.67
C ASN A 226 12.66 15.90 -1.45
N ILE A 227 12.78 17.15 -1.02
CA ILE A 227 12.28 18.32 -1.76
C ILE A 227 13.04 18.48 -3.06
N PHE A 228 14.37 18.34 -3.09
CA PHE A 228 15.16 18.40 -4.33
C PHE A 228 14.68 17.38 -5.38
N LEU A 229 14.52 16.12 -4.98
CA LEU A 229 14.04 15.08 -5.89
C LEU A 229 12.61 15.33 -6.39
N ASN A 230 11.74 15.78 -5.50
CA ASN A 230 10.36 16.11 -5.85
C ASN A 230 10.21 17.37 -6.72
N HIS A 231 11.07 18.34 -6.54
CA HIS A 231 11.08 19.55 -7.37
C HIS A 231 11.30 19.19 -8.83
N TYR A 232 12.35 18.42 -9.13
CA TYR A 232 12.67 17.96 -10.48
C TYR A 232 11.47 17.27 -11.16
N ALA A 233 10.86 16.28 -10.47
CA ALA A 233 9.74 15.54 -11.03
C ALA A 233 8.49 16.38 -11.29
N LYS A 234 8.33 17.52 -10.61
CA LYS A 234 7.19 18.42 -10.76
C LYS A 234 7.48 19.57 -11.74
N ALA A 235 8.72 20.03 -11.81
CA ALA A 235 9.15 21.10 -12.72
C ALA A 235 9.30 20.61 -14.17
N THR A 236 9.59 19.30 -14.39
CA THR A 236 9.85 18.74 -15.71
C THR A 236 8.54 18.36 -16.41
N LYS A 237 8.24 19.02 -17.55
CA LYS A 237 6.99 18.81 -18.31
C LYS A 237 6.81 17.39 -18.86
N THR A 238 7.89 16.64 -19.10
CA THR A 238 7.86 15.26 -19.60
C THR A 238 7.64 14.21 -18.52
N LEU A 239 7.55 14.64 -17.26
CA LEU A 239 7.32 13.78 -16.10
C LEU A 239 5.95 14.05 -15.47
N VAL A 240 5.41 13.01 -14.82
CA VAL A 240 4.22 13.11 -13.98
C VAL A 240 4.56 12.64 -12.58
N ALA A 241 4.45 13.55 -11.61
CA ALA A 241 4.59 13.23 -10.20
C ALA A 241 3.26 12.74 -9.61
N ILE A 242 3.28 11.58 -8.95
CA ILE A 242 2.15 11.07 -8.17
C ILE A 242 2.50 11.07 -6.69
N GLY A 243 1.86 11.95 -5.93
CA GLY A 243 2.21 12.20 -4.53
C GLY A 243 3.55 12.94 -4.42
N THR A 244 4.32 12.58 -3.39
CA THR A 244 5.61 13.22 -3.06
C THR A 244 6.83 12.35 -3.40
N SER A 245 6.63 11.20 -4.03
CA SER A 245 7.73 10.22 -4.12
C SER A 245 7.67 9.31 -5.34
N LYS A 246 6.82 9.58 -6.33
CA LYS A 246 6.72 8.75 -7.53
C LYS A 246 6.73 9.59 -8.77
N SER A 247 7.61 9.24 -9.69
CA SER A 247 7.81 9.90 -10.98
C SER A 247 7.54 8.93 -12.12
N PHE A 248 6.83 9.39 -13.15
CA PHE A 248 6.47 8.62 -14.34
C PHE A 248 6.86 9.42 -15.58
N SER A 249 7.65 8.83 -16.46
CA SER A 249 8.01 9.46 -17.73
C SER A 249 6.88 9.31 -18.75
N LEU A 250 6.54 10.42 -19.42
CA LEU A 250 5.58 10.43 -20.54
C LEU A 250 6.25 10.21 -21.90
N SER A 251 7.56 10.34 -22.00
CA SER A 251 8.32 10.12 -23.22
C SER A 251 8.68 8.64 -23.40
N GLN A 252 8.85 7.87 -22.32
CA GLN A 252 9.21 6.46 -22.41
C GLN A 252 8.04 5.61 -22.89
N LEU A 253 8.24 4.86 -23.96
CA LEU A 253 7.28 3.88 -24.47
C LEU A 253 7.41 2.52 -23.75
N THR A 254 8.60 2.20 -23.26
CA THR A 254 8.88 0.97 -22.52
C THR A 254 8.12 0.93 -21.21
N GLY A 255 7.49 -0.20 -20.90
CA GLY A 255 6.72 -0.37 -19.65
C GLY A 255 5.31 0.21 -19.69
N ARG A 256 4.77 0.52 -20.88
CA ARG A 256 3.35 0.80 -21.10
C ARG A 256 2.61 -0.45 -21.55
N ALA A 257 1.40 -0.62 -21.09
CA ALA A 257 0.50 -1.65 -21.58
C ALA A 257 -0.96 -1.26 -21.34
N ASP A 258 -1.85 -1.74 -22.17
CA ASP A 258 -3.28 -1.52 -22.03
C ASP A 258 -3.84 -2.36 -20.86
N LEU A 259 -4.67 -1.74 -20.03
CA LEU A 259 -5.42 -2.39 -18.96
C LEU A 259 -6.87 -2.67 -19.35
N GLY A 260 -7.30 -2.18 -20.49
CA GLY A 260 -8.68 -2.21 -20.95
C GLY A 260 -9.57 -1.12 -20.32
N SER A 261 -10.74 -0.94 -20.89
CA SER A 261 -11.75 0.05 -20.43
C SER A 261 -11.19 1.47 -20.34
N GLY A 262 -10.37 1.89 -21.29
CA GLY A 262 -9.82 3.25 -21.38
C GLY A 262 -8.65 3.56 -20.43
N LEU A 263 -8.05 2.56 -19.80
CA LEU A 263 -6.91 2.71 -18.92
C LEU A 263 -5.66 1.96 -19.44
N GLN A 264 -4.51 2.55 -19.20
CA GLN A 264 -3.19 1.95 -19.46
C GLN A 264 -2.35 1.94 -18.17
N VAL A 265 -1.44 0.99 -18.05
CA VAL A 265 -0.40 1.01 -17.02
C VAL A 265 0.82 1.74 -17.54
N LEU A 266 1.39 2.61 -16.71
CA LEU A 266 2.73 3.16 -16.93
C LEU A 266 3.66 2.65 -15.82
N ARG A 267 4.90 2.29 -16.22
CA ARG A 267 5.99 2.09 -15.29
C ARG A 267 6.62 3.44 -14.96
N GLY A 268 6.88 3.66 -13.71
CA GLY A 268 7.62 4.79 -13.18
C GLY A 268 8.45 4.33 -11.99
N PHE A 269 8.98 5.28 -11.23
CA PHE A 269 9.87 4.99 -10.12
C PHE A 269 9.46 5.75 -8.87
N PHE A 270 9.72 5.13 -7.75
CA PHE A 270 9.63 5.72 -6.42
C PHE A 270 11.03 6.18 -6.01
N SER A 271 11.14 7.32 -5.35
CA SER A 271 12.37 7.79 -4.71
C SER A 271 12.11 8.27 -3.28
N SER A 272 13.09 8.08 -2.41
CA SER A 272 13.07 8.60 -1.04
C SER A 272 14.49 8.63 -0.47
N VAL A 273 14.88 9.74 0.12
CA VAL A 273 16.19 9.90 0.76
C VAL A 273 16.19 9.28 2.14
N ARG A 274 17.34 8.75 2.54
CA ARG A 274 17.62 8.20 3.86
C ARG A 274 19.02 8.55 4.28
N ILE A 275 19.16 8.94 5.53
CA ILE A 275 20.45 9.15 6.17
C ILE A 275 20.84 7.83 6.85
N ALA A 276 21.87 7.17 6.31
CA ALA A 276 22.43 5.92 6.83
C ALA A 276 23.82 6.17 7.44
N THR A 277 24.45 5.14 7.97
CA THR A 277 25.79 5.26 8.54
C THR A 277 26.81 5.74 7.51
N GLY A 278 27.47 6.82 7.79
CA GLY A 278 28.56 7.36 6.97
C GLY A 278 28.14 7.95 5.62
N ARG A 279 26.85 8.01 5.29
CA ARG A 279 26.40 8.44 3.95
C ARG A 279 24.93 8.81 3.83
N VAL A 280 24.60 9.56 2.80
CA VAL A 280 23.23 9.87 2.37
C VAL A 280 22.83 8.95 1.23
N LEU A 281 21.70 8.26 1.34
CA LEU A 281 21.22 7.29 0.38
C LEU A 281 19.88 7.70 -0.22
N VAL A 282 19.70 7.41 -1.51
CA VAL A 282 18.41 7.54 -2.20
C VAL A 282 17.89 6.15 -2.56
N ASN A 283 16.80 5.74 -1.94
CA ASN A 283 16.08 4.53 -2.30
C ASN A 283 15.31 4.74 -3.60
N VAL A 284 15.61 3.97 -4.63
CA VAL A 284 14.88 3.99 -5.91
C VAL A 284 14.22 2.64 -6.15
N ASN A 285 12.92 2.64 -6.46
CA ASN A 285 12.21 1.39 -6.71
C ASN A 285 11.19 1.53 -7.84
N VAL A 286 10.98 0.45 -8.62
CA VAL A 286 9.96 0.40 -9.66
C VAL A 286 8.56 0.59 -9.06
N SER A 287 7.75 1.39 -9.73
CA SER A 287 6.36 1.67 -9.39
C SER A 287 5.48 1.56 -10.63
N HIS A 288 4.24 1.14 -10.47
CA HIS A 288 3.26 1.08 -11.56
C HIS A 288 2.00 1.85 -11.15
N ALA A 289 1.40 2.54 -12.11
CA ALA A 289 0.13 3.22 -11.89
C ALA A 289 -0.74 3.14 -13.15
N ALA A 290 -2.06 3.21 -12.95
CA ALA A 290 -3.01 3.27 -14.04
C ALA A 290 -3.23 4.72 -14.46
N PHE A 291 -3.24 4.97 -15.77
CA PHE A 291 -3.45 6.27 -16.39
C PHE A 291 -4.59 6.19 -17.40
N TYR A 292 -5.28 7.29 -17.62
CA TYR A 292 -6.24 7.38 -18.72
C TYR A 292 -5.49 7.38 -20.06
N HIS A 293 -6.08 6.76 -21.08
CA HIS A 293 -5.64 6.97 -22.45
C HIS A 293 -5.86 8.43 -22.85
N ALA A 294 -4.84 9.05 -23.42
CA ALA A 294 -4.95 10.38 -24.02
C ALA A 294 -5.63 10.31 -25.39
N GLY A 295 -6.24 11.40 -25.83
CA GLY A 295 -6.88 11.51 -27.13
C GLY A 295 -8.36 11.89 -27.07
N PRO A 296 -9.12 11.74 -28.14
CA PRO A 296 -10.52 12.14 -28.20
C PRO A 296 -11.36 11.49 -27.09
N LEU A 297 -12.13 12.31 -26.35
CA LEU A 297 -12.95 11.83 -25.25
C LEU A 297 -13.98 10.77 -25.68
N PRO A 298 -14.64 10.84 -26.88
CA PRO A 298 -15.51 9.77 -27.34
C PRO A 298 -14.84 8.40 -27.40
N MET A 299 -13.56 8.35 -27.79
CA MET A 299 -12.80 7.09 -27.83
C MET A 299 -12.60 6.52 -26.42
N LEU A 300 -12.29 7.38 -25.44
CA LEU A 300 -12.18 6.97 -24.05
C LEU A 300 -13.51 6.46 -23.50
N MET A 301 -14.63 7.14 -23.82
CA MET A 301 -15.98 6.74 -23.40
C MET A 301 -16.38 5.39 -24.03
N ASN A 302 -16.10 5.20 -25.30
CA ASN A 302 -16.36 3.95 -26.02
C ASN A 302 -15.52 2.79 -25.45
N SER A 303 -14.22 3.02 -25.20
CA SER A 303 -13.34 2.03 -24.58
C SER A 303 -13.76 1.64 -23.16
N TYR A 304 -14.37 2.56 -22.41
CA TYR A 304 -14.96 2.28 -21.10
C TYR A 304 -16.15 1.34 -21.18
N GLY A 305 -16.88 1.41 -22.30
CA GLY A 305 -18.00 0.55 -22.63
C GLY A 305 -19.34 0.99 -22.03
N VAL A 306 -20.41 0.32 -22.45
CA VAL A 306 -21.77 0.59 -21.99
C VAL A 306 -21.93 0.12 -20.55
N ARG A 307 -21.86 1.06 -19.62
CA ARG A 307 -22.12 0.89 -18.19
C ARG A 307 -23.19 1.92 -17.79
N SER A 308 -23.64 1.90 -16.54
CA SER A 308 -24.58 2.91 -16.07
C SER A 308 -24.00 4.33 -16.19
N THR A 309 -24.82 5.31 -16.49
CA THR A 309 -24.44 6.74 -16.58
C THR A 309 -23.71 7.22 -15.32
N THR A 310 -24.15 6.75 -14.14
CA THR A 310 -23.48 7.05 -12.86
C THR A 310 -22.07 6.46 -12.78
N ALA A 311 -21.84 5.28 -13.37
CA ALA A 311 -20.49 4.68 -13.40
C ALA A 311 -19.57 5.45 -14.36
N LEU A 312 -20.08 5.86 -15.53
CA LEU A 312 -19.36 6.70 -16.48
C LEU A 312 -19.02 8.07 -15.88
N GLU A 313 -19.98 8.74 -15.22
CA GLU A 313 -19.72 10.01 -14.54
C GLU A 313 -18.61 9.88 -13.49
N ARG A 314 -18.65 8.82 -12.68
CA ARG A 314 -17.59 8.54 -11.67
C ARG A 314 -16.24 8.30 -12.31
N PHE A 315 -16.21 7.63 -13.46
CA PHE A 315 -14.99 7.37 -14.22
C PHE A 315 -14.37 8.64 -14.79
N LEU A 316 -15.23 9.53 -15.38
CA LEU A 316 -14.77 10.77 -16.01
C LEU A 316 -14.57 11.95 -15.03
N LYS A 317 -15.07 11.85 -13.82
CA LYS A 317 -14.99 12.94 -12.83
C LYS A 317 -13.55 13.33 -12.55
N LEU A 318 -13.26 14.63 -12.68
CA LEU A 318 -11.95 15.26 -12.51
C LEU A 318 -10.92 14.92 -13.61
N VAL A 319 -11.34 14.34 -14.72
CA VAL A 319 -10.48 14.22 -15.90
C VAL A 319 -10.28 15.61 -16.52
N ARG A 320 -9.03 15.96 -16.82
CA ARG A 320 -8.66 17.18 -17.53
C ARG A 320 -8.77 16.94 -19.03
N ILE A 321 -9.39 17.85 -19.69
CA ILE A 321 -9.60 17.87 -21.14
C ILE A 321 -9.11 19.19 -21.73
N GLN A 322 -8.64 19.13 -22.95
CA GLN A 322 -8.39 20.29 -23.80
C GLN A 322 -9.56 20.42 -24.77
N THR A 323 -10.02 21.64 -24.99
CA THR A 323 -11.10 21.92 -25.96
C THR A 323 -10.53 22.19 -27.34
N SER A 324 -11.16 21.63 -28.38
CA SER A 324 -10.72 21.70 -29.79
C SER A 324 -11.60 22.54 -30.71
N HIS A 325 -12.68 23.17 -30.21
CA HIS A 325 -13.64 23.94 -30.99
C HIS A 325 -13.29 25.43 -31.11
N LEU A 326 -12.32 25.89 -30.35
CA LEU A 326 -11.89 27.29 -30.37
C LEU A 326 -10.57 27.43 -31.10
N PRO A 327 -10.30 28.60 -31.78
CA PRO A 327 -9.01 28.85 -32.44
C PRO A 327 -7.82 28.66 -31.49
N GLU A 328 -6.68 28.26 -32.02
CA GLU A 328 -5.43 28.16 -31.25
C GLU A 328 -5.06 29.54 -30.65
N LYS A 329 -4.71 29.53 -29.37
CA LYS A 329 -4.12 30.70 -28.70
C LYS A 329 -2.64 30.40 -28.47
N ARG A 330 -1.76 31.32 -28.89
CA ARG A 330 -0.32 31.20 -28.69
C ARG A 330 0.17 32.28 -27.74
N ASN A 331 1.21 31.97 -26.97
CA ASN A 331 1.90 32.93 -26.11
C ASN A 331 2.90 33.78 -26.94
N LYS A 332 3.57 34.76 -26.29
CA LYS A 332 4.57 35.63 -26.93
C LYS A 332 5.76 34.85 -27.50
N ALA A 333 6.06 33.68 -26.93
CA ALA A 333 7.09 32.74 -27.41
C ALA A 333 6.62 31.85 -28.57
N GLY A 334 5.39 31.98 -29.05
CA GLY A 334 4.80 31.15 -30.13
C GLY A 334 4.29 29.78 -29.65
N GLU A 335 4.42 29.44 -28.39
CA GLU A 335 3.93 28.16 -27.85
C GLU A 335 2.40 28.16 -27.73
N MET A 336 1.78 27.02 -27.99
CA MET A 336 0.34 26.85 -27.90
C MET A 336 -0.12 26.87 -26.44
N ILE A 337 -1.05 27.76 -26.12
CA ILE A 337 -1.70 27.83 -24.80
C ILE A 337 -2.84 26.84 -24.75
N PRO A 338 -2.74 25.75 -23.96
CA PRO A 338 -3.78 24.74 -23.92
C PRO A 338 -5.05 25.26 -23.21
N ARG A 339 -6.20 25.17 -23.85
CA ARG A 339 -7.49 25.51 -23.25
C ARG A 339 -8.02 24.38 -22.39
N LEU A 340 -7.50 24.28 -21.17
CA LEU A 340 -7.78 23.19 -20.26
C LEU A 340 -9.07 23.39 -19.48
N LYS A 341 -9.90 22.36 -19.46
CA LYS A 341 -11.09 22.25 -18.60
C LYS A 341 -11.02 20.97 -17.79
N THR A 342 -11.83 20.90 -16.74
CA THR A 342 -11.92 19.69 -15.91
C THR A 342 -13.38 19.25 -15.85
N ILE A 343 -13.62 18.00 -16.13
CA ILE A 343 -14.95 17.41 -16.04
C ILE A 343 -15.36 17.35 -14.57
N PHE A 344 -16.38 18.09 -14.21
CA PHE A 344 -17.00 18.05 -12.89
C PHE A 344 -17.98 16.87 -12.78
N GLY A 345 -18.76 16.63 -13.84
CA GLY A 345 -19.73 15.55 -13.95
C GLY A 345 -20.40 15.52 -15.32
N LEU A 346 -21.48 14.79 -15.42
CA LEU A 346 -22.38 14.80 -16.59
C LEU A 346 -23.55 15.74 -16.34
N ALA A 347 -24.23 16.16 -17.41
CA ALA A 347 -25.45 16.96 -17.33
C ALA A 347 -26.52 16.24 -16.50
N ARG A 348 -27.14 16.95 -15.56
CA ARG A 348 -28.20 16.45 -14.66
C ARG A 348 -29.35 17.44 -14.50
N LYS A 349 -30.55 16.93 -14.18
CA LYS A 349 -31.76 17.74 -13.96
C LYS A 349 -31.65 18.81 -12.88
N ASP A 350 -30.75 18.57 -11.88
CA ASP A 350 -30.49 19.46 -10.76
C ASP A 350 -29.38 20.49 -11.03
N ASP A 351 -28.80 20.51 -12.22
CA ASP A 351 -27.83 21.52 -12.61
C ASP A 351 -28.50 22.91 -12.75
N GLY A 352 -27.83 23.95 -12.22
CA GLY A 352 -28.32 25.34 -12.28
C GLY A 352 -29.49 25.63 -11.35
N HIS A 353 -29.73 24.77 -10.35
CA HIS A 353 -30.73 25.02 -9.33
C HIS A 353 -30.47 26.35 -8.62
N GLY A 354 -31.39 27.30 -8.70
CA GLY A 354 -31.18 28.66 -8.17
C GLY A 354 -30.81 29.71 -9.22
N MET A 355 -30.54 29.35 -10.47
CA MET A 355 -30.36 30.30 -11.56
C MET A 355 -31.74 30.87 -12.01
N ALA A 356 -31.75 32.12 -12.46
CA ALA A 356 -32.98 32.75 -13.01
C ALA A 356 -33.56 31.96 -14.22
N HIS A 357 -32.66 31.37 -15.02
CA HIS A 357 -33.00 30.54 -16.17
C HIS A 357 -32.19 29.26 -16.13
N PRO A 358 -32.57 28.24 -15.31
CA PRO A 358 -31.85 27.00 -15.19
C PRO A 358 -31.85 26.21 -16.52
N PRO A 359 -30.83 25.43 -16.82
CA PRO A 359 -30.82 24.60 -18.02
C PRO A 359 -31.94 23.54 -17.95
N ARG A 360 -32.50 23.22 -19.09
CA ARG A 360 -33.53 22.18 -19.25
C ARG A 360 -32.85 20.89 -19.69
N ILE A 361 -32.90 19.86 -18.85
CA ILE A 361 -32.18 18.60 -19.07
C ILE A 361 -33.16 17.45 -18.97
N LEU A 362 -33.25 16.64 -20.02
CA LEU A 362 -34.24 15.58 -20.11
C LEU A 362 -33.97 14.45 -19.09
N HIS A 363 -32.72 13.99 -18.99
CA HIS A 363 -32.29 12.92 -18.07
C HIS A 363 -30.83 13.08 -17.66
N HIS A 364 -30.37 12.29 -16.66
CA HIS A 364 -28.97 12.26 -16.26
C HIS A 364 -28.11 11.72 -17.40
N GLY A 365 -27.09 12.48 -17.79
CA GLY A 365 -26.23 12.16 -18.92
C GLY A 365 -26.91 12.43 -20.30
N ALA A 366 -27.80 13.38 -20.37
CA ALA A 366 -28.46 13.80 -21.61
C ALA A 366 -27.42 14.30 -22.64
N GLY A 367 -27.71 14.05 -23.90
CA GLY A 367 -26.90 14.47 -25.04
C GLY A 367 -27.15 15.93 -25.47
N ALA A 368 -26.45 16.33 -26.53
CA ALA A 368 -26.44 17.73 -26.97
C ALA A 368 -27.81 18.25 -27.46
N LYS A 369 -28.71 17.38 -27.96
CA LYS A 369 -30.05 17.73 -28.35
C LYS A 369 -31.03 17.84 -27.18
N ASP A 370 -30.74 17.12 -26.07
CA ASP A 370 -31.63 16.98 -24.93
C ASP A 370 -31.31 17.94 -23.77
N VAL A 371 -30.31 18.79 -23.96
CA VAL A 371 -29.91 19.83 -23.01
C VAL A 371 -30.08 21.19 -23.65
N GLN A 372 -30.93 22.02 -23.06
CA GLN A 372 -31.14 23.41 -23.48
C GLN A 372 -30.68 24.37 -22.38
N PHE A 373 -30.08 25.47 -22.76
CA PHE A 373 -29.69 26.55 -21.86
C PHE A 373 -30.19 27.91 -22.37
N TRP A 374 -30.27 28.90 -21.47
CA TRP A 374 -30.73 30.22 -21.76
C TRP A 374 -29.65 31.06 -22.44
N LEU A 375 -29.86 31.43 -23.69
CA LEU A 375 -29.01 32.33 -24.44
C LEU A 375 -29.62 33.75 -24.38
N LYS A 376 -28.89 34.70 -23.78
CA LYS A 376 -29.26 36.11 -23.77
C LYS A 376 -29.21 36.65 -25.21
N GLY A 377 -30.28 37.29 -25.65
CA GLY A 377 -30.30 37.95 -26.95
C GLY A 377 -29.48 39.25 -26.89
N ASP A 378 -28.40 39.35 -27.69
CA ASP A 378 -27.74 40.62 -27.95
C ASP A 378 -28.61 41.39 -28.96
N ALA A 379 -28.99 42.64 -28.63
CA ALA A 379 -29.65 43.55 -29.54
C ALA A 379 -28.60 44.15 -30.51
N SER A 380 -28.00 43.32 -31.38
CA SER A 380 -27.39 43.76 -32.67
C SER A 380 -26.74 42.53 -33.35
N ALA A 381 -27.39 42.06 -34.41
CA ALA A 381 -26.81 41.14 -35.37
C ALA A 381 -25.73 41.85 -36.18
N GLY A 382 -24.48 41.42 -36.05
CA GLY A 382 -23.41 41.95 -36.87
C GLY A 382 -22.05 41.42 -36.40
N SER A 383 -21.58 40.38 -37.09
CA SER A 383 -20.21 39.94 -37.28
C SER A 383 -19.16 40.20 -36.18
N ASN A 384 -18.52 39.13 -35.69
CA ASN A 384 -17.22 39.09 -35.05
C ASN A 384 -17.03 39.81 -33.70
N SER A 385 -17.59 39.27 -32.59
CA SER A 385 -17.10 39.70 -31.25
C SER A 385 -17.41 38.75 -30.11
N ALA A 386 -17.16 37.46 -30.26
CA ALA A 386 -17.13 36.56 -29.08
C ALA A 386 -15.88 36.77 -28.16
N ALA A 387 -15.04 37.76 -28.46
CA ALA A 387 -13.81 38.06 -27.70
C ALA A 387 -13.83 39.38 -26.89
N LYS A 388 -14.93 40.20 -26.92
CA LYS A 388 -14.90 41.53 -26.29
C LYS A 388 -15.93 41.78 -25.16
N ALA A 389 -16.60 40.81 -24.63
CA ALA A 389 -17.60 41.02 -23.57
C ALA A 389 -17.04 40.91 -22.12
N ALA A 390 -15.76 41.08 -21.91
CA ALA A 390 -15.17 41.07 -20.57
C ALA A 390 -14.46 42.40 -20.15
N THR A 391 -14.56 43.45 -20.97
CA THR A 391 -13.89 44.71 -20.62
C THR A 391 -14.86 45.86 -20.97
N GLU A 392 -15.59 46.33 -19.97
CA GLU A 392 -15.98 47.73 -19.75
C GLU A 392 -17.13 47.82 -18.71
N LYS A 393 -16.80 48.37 -17.56
CA LYS A 393 -17.38 49.58 -16.94
C LYS A 393 -17.04 49.68 -15.47
N LYS A 394 -16.10 50.50 -15.17
CA LYS A 394 -16.15 51.37 -13.99
C LYS A 394 -15.85 52.79 -14.45
N GLY A 395 -16.86 53.60 -14.44
CA GLY A 395 -16.73 55.04 -14.62
C GLY A 395 -18.02 55.74 -14.17
N LYS A 396 -17.95 56.42 -13.07
CA LYS A 396 -18.76 57.45 -12.43
C LYS A 396 -20.00 58.03 -13.18
N ALA A 397 -21.17 58.11 -12.54
CA ALA A 397 -21.69 59.38 -11.98
C ALA A 397 -23.14 59.23 -11.50
N LYS A 398 -23.46 59.95 -10.45
CA LYS A 398 -24.77 60.09 -9.82
C LYS A 398 -25.78 60.80 -10.73
N SER A 399 -27.00 60.25 -10.88
CA SER A 399 -28.22 61.09 -10.93
C SER A 399 -29.44 60.27 -10.50
N LYS A 400 -30.23 60.84 -9.61
CA LYS A 400 -31.52 60.33 -9.13
C LYS A 400 -32.54 60.35 -10.26
N GLY A 401 -33.08 59.20 -10.66
CA GLY A 401 -34.23 59.05 -11.50
C GLY A 401 -35.06 57.84 -11.04
N LYS A 402 -36.39 58.00 -10.97
CA LYS A 402 -37.35 57.02 -10.54
C LYS A 402 -37.20 55.68 -11.26
N PRO A 403 -37.49 54.53 -10.62
CA PRO A 403 -37.39 53.23 -11.28
C PRO A 403 -38.48 53.02 -12.32
N GLN A 404 -38.11 52.97 -13.58
CA GLN A 404 -38.91 52.33 -14.62
C GLN A 404 -38.78 50.83 -14.53
N PRO A 405 -39.85 50.03 -14.84
CA PRO A 405 -39.75 48.57 -14.79
C PRO A 405 -38.70 48.09 -15.81
N ALA A 406 -37.81 47.24 -15.35
CA ALA A 406 -36.75 46.63 -16.15
C ALA A 406 -37.36 45.94 -17.38
N ALA A 407 -36.97 46.41 -18.56
CA ALA A 407 -37.26 45.72 -19.82
C ALA A 407 -36.74 44.25 -19.69
N SER A 408 -37.63 43.30 -19.89
CA SER A 408 -37.32 41.87 -19.91
C SER A 408 -36.20 41.62 -20.93
N ALA A 409 -35.03 41.23 -20.48
CA ALA A 409 -33.94 40.86 -21.36
C ALA A 409 -34.42 39.72 -22.28
N SER A 410 -34.60 40.02 -23.54
CA SER A 410 -35.03 39.06 -24.55
C SER A 410 -33.94 37.98 -24.69
N GLY A 411 -34.25 36.77 -24.33
CA GLY A 411 -33.43 35.61 -24.51
C GLY A 411 -34.27 34.40 -24.90
N LYS A 412 -33.65 33.34 -25.36
CA LYS A 412 -34.34 32.10 -25.74
C LYS A 412 -33.58 30.87 -25.22
N TYR A 413 -34.29 29.79 -24.97
CA TYR A 413 -33.68 28.49 -24.78
C TYR A 413 -33.23 27.96 -26.12
N ILE A 414 -31.96 27.49 -26.15
CA ILE A 414 -31.32 26.85 -27.32
C ILE A 414 -30.71 25.52 -26.89
N SER A 415 -30.79 24.52 -27.76
CA SER A 415 -30.09 23.26 -27.49
C SER A 415 -28.55 23.44 -27.63
N VAL A 416 -27.79 22.65 -26.92
CA VAL A 416 -26.32 22.65 -27.08
C VAL A 416 -25.92 22.29 -28.51
N PHE A 417 -26.68 21.39 -29.14
CA PHE A 417 -26.50 21.01 -30.55
C PHE A 417 -26.64 22.21 -31.49
N ASP A 418 -27.77 22.93 -31.41
CA ASP A 418 -28.03 24.09 -32.26
C ASP A 418 -27.06 25.24 -31.98
N PHE A 419 -26.68 25.43 -30.73
CA PHE A 419 -25.69 26.42 -30.35
C PHE A 419 -24.33 26.17 -31.02
N PHE A 420 -23.85 24.92 -31.00
CA PHE A 420 -22.58 24.58 -31.66
C PHE A 420 -22.64 24.74 -33.17
N LYS A 421 -23.80 24.40 -33.79
CA LYS A 421 -24.04 24.58 -35.20
C LYS A 421 -24.05 26.06 -35.60
N THR A 422 -24.75 26.89 -34.84
CA THR A 422 -24.97 28.31 -35.22
C THR A 422 -23.81 29.21 -34.80
N THR A 423 -23.15 28.94 -33.67
CA THR A 423 -22.13 29.83 -33.11
C THR A 423 -20.70 29.44 -33.57
N TYR A 424 -20.41 28.16 -33.71
CA TYR A 424 -19.11 27.65 -34.08
C TYR A 424 -19.04 27.01 -35.48
N ASP A 425 -20.17 27.05 -36.22
CA ASP A 425 -20.33 26.38 -37.53
C ASP A 425 -19.88 24.91 -37.49
N ARG A 426 -20.26 24.22 -36.40
CA ARG A 426 -19.82 22.84 -36.13
C ARG A 426 -21.00 21.94 -35.85
N THR A 427 -21.31 21.06 -36.81
CA THR A 427 -22.32 20.02 -36.64
C THR A 427 -21.75 18.85 -35.91
N LEU A 428 -22.34 18.52 -34.73
CA LEU A 428 -21.92 17.39 -33.91
C LEU A 428 -22.32 16.06 -34.56
N GLN A 429 -21.38 15.12 -34.66
CA GLN A 429 -21.59 13.79 -35.26
C GLN A 429 -22.23 12.80 -34.29
N HIS A 430 -21.99 12.96 -32.97
CA HIS A 430 -22.50 12.10 -31.92
C HIS A 430 -23.28 12.91 -30.86
N PRO A 431 -24.37 13.54 -31.24
CA PRO A 431 -25.16 14.40 -30.33
C PRO A 431 -25.83 13.62 -29.20
N GLU A 432 -25.92 12.30 -29.29
CA GLU A 432 -26.45 11.38 -28.28
C GLU A 432 -25.44 11.13 -27.13
N LEU A 433 -24.18 11.39 -27.31
CA LEU A 433 -23.19 11.21 -26.23
C LEU A 433 -23.45 12.15 -25.07
N PRO A 434 -23.31 11.68 -23.80
CA PRO A 434 -23.51 12.52 -22.64
C PRO A 434 -22.69 13.80 -22.68
N LEU A 435 -23.30 14.93 -22.35
CA LEU A 435 -22.61 16.21 -22.21
C LEU A 435 -21.80 16.29 -20.92
N MET A 436 -20.59 16.82 -21.07
CA MET A 436 -19.66 17.05 -19.94
C MET A 436 -20.01 18.38 -19.27
N ASN A 437 -20.33 18.35 -17.96
CA ASN A 437 -20.36 19.56 -17.16
C ASN A 437 -18.95 19.87 -16.67
N CYS A 438 -18.33 20.93 -17.20
CA CYS A 438 -17.01 21.43 -16.83
C CYS A 438 -17.07 22.64 -15.88
N GLY A 439 -18.27 23.04 -15.45
CA GLY A 439 -18.50 24.07 -14.44
C GLY A 439 -18.71 23.51 -13.04
N SER A 440 -19.74 24.00 -12.36
CA SER A 440 -20.23 23.44 -11.09
C SER A 440 -21.69 22.98 -11.24
N ARG A 441 -22.35 22.60 -10.15
CA ARG A 441 -23.79 22.36 -10.13
C ARG A 441 -24.56 23.65 -10.26
N ASP A 442 -24.10 24.68 -9.56
CA ASP A 442 -24.77 25.98 -9.49
C ASP A 442 -24.55 26.81 -10.77
N HIS A 443 -23.35 26.64 -11.38
CA HIS A 443 -22.96 27.32 -12.62
C HIS A 443 -22.45 26.30 -13.64
N PRO A 444 -23.31 25.53 -14.28
CA PRO A 444 -22.95 24.49 -15.24
C PRO A 444 -22.36 25.07 -16.54
N MET A 445 -21.37 24.37 -17.07
CA MET A 445 -20.78 24.66 -18.39
C MET A 445 -20.73 23.35 -19.17
N TYR A 446 -21.52 23.27 -20.24
CA TYR A 446 -21.64 22.05 -21.03
C TYR A 446 -20.71 22.05 -22.23
N LEU A 447 -20.01 20.95 -22.41
CA LEU A 447 -19.19 20.68 -23.58
C LEU A 447 -19.56 19.32 -24.18
N PRO A 448 -19.79 19.24 -25.50
CA PRO A 448 -19.94 17.98 -26.20
C PRO A 448 -18.65 17.15 -26.11
N ALA A 449 -18.79 15.83 -26.00
CA ALA A 449 -17.62 14.94 -25.91
C ALA A 449 -16.67 15.07 -27.10
N GLU A 450 -17.19 15.30 -28.30
CA GLU A 450 -16.46 15.44 -29.57
C GLU A 450 -15.48 16.62 -29.62
N VAL A 451 -15.71 17.64 -28.81
CA VAL A 451 -14.82 18.82 -28.75
C VAL A 451 -13.84 18.72 -27.59
N CYS A 452 -13.78 17.57 -26.92
CA CYS A 452 -12.96 17.32 -25.77
C CYS A 452 -11.85 16.31 -26.10
N VAL A 453 -10.61 16.68 -25.80
CA VAL A 453 -9.43 15.82 -25.91
C VAL A 453 -8.85 15.56 -24.53
N VAL A 454 -8.73 14.31 -24.13
CA VAL A 454 -8.17 13.91 -22.84
C VAL A 454 -6.67 14.21 -22.83
N VAL A 455 -6.21 14.99 -21.85
CA VAL A 455 -4.81 15.38 -21.71
C VAL A 455 -3.97 14.17 -21.26
N GLN A 456 -2.79 14.01 -21.82
CA GLN A 456 -1.85 12.95 -21.46
C GLN A 456 -1.38 13.03 -20.00
N GLY A 457 -1.00 11.89 -19.42
CA GLY A 457 -0.33 11.83 -18.11
C GLY A 457 -1.25 11.96 -16.91
N GLN A 458 -2.54 11.64 -17.05
CA GLN A 458 -3.49 11.71 -15.93
C GLN A 458 -3.65 10.35 -15.25
N PRO A 459 -3.26 10.23 -13.96
CA PRO A 459 -3.46 8.98 -13.22
C PRO A 459 -4.95 8.74 -12.94
N SER A 460 -5.37 7.49 -13.12
CA SER A 460 -6.73 7.08 -12.81
C SER A 460 -7.00 7.11 -11.30
N ARG A 461 -8.16 7.65 -10.92
CA ARG A 461 -8.68 7.65 -9.55
C ARG A 461 -9.71 6.55 -9.32
N SER A 462 -10.15 5.88 -10.37
CA SER A 462 -11.11 4.80 -10.29
C SER A 462 -10.47 3.53 -9.74
N LYS A 463 -11.25 2.75 -8.99
CA LYS A 463 -10.81 1.40 -8.62
C LYS A 463 -10.74 0.55 -9.87
N LEU A 464 -9.63 -0.17 -10.03
CA LEU A 464 -9.49 -1.17 -11.07
C LEU A 464 -10.49 -2.32 -10.84
N ASP A 465 -11.11 -2.79 -11.88
CA ASP A 465 -11.92 -4.01 -11.83
C ASP A 465 -11.02 -5.27 -11.74
N SER A 466 -11.63 -6.45 -11.69
CA SER A 466 -10.88 -7.71 -11.52
C SER A 466 -9.95 -7.99 -12.69
N ASN A 467 -10.38 -7.71 -13.92
CA ASN A 467 -9.58 -7.93 -15.13
C ASN A 467 -8.42 -6.93 -15.21
N GLN A 468 -8.69 -5.66 -15.00
CA GLN A 468 -7.66 -4.61 -14.93
C GLN A 468 -6.64 -4.88 -13.83
N THR A 469 -7.11 -5.35 -12.66
CA THR A 469 -6.22 -5.74 -11.56
C THR A 469 -5.34 -6.93 -11.96
N GLN A 470 -5.88 -7.91 -12.67
CA GLN A 470 -5.11 -9.05 -13.16
C GLN A 470 -4.06 -8.62 -14.20
N GLN A 471 -4.44 -7.75 -15.15
CA GLN A 471 -3.49 -7.19 -16.11
C GLN A 471 -2.41 -6.35 -15.43
N MET A 472 -2.78 -5.48 -14.49
CA MET A 472 -1.83 -4.70 -13.68
C MET A 472 -0.82 -5.62 -12.97
N ILE A 473 -1.28 -6.73 -12.38
CA ILE A 473 -0.40 -7.70 -11.70
C ILE A 473 0.56 -8.35 -12.71
N ARG A 474 0.10 -8.73 -13.90
CA ARG A 474 0.96 -9.32 -14.93
C ARG A 474 2.13 -8.40 -15.32
N HIS A 475 1.89 -7.09 -15.39
CA HIS A 475 2.92 -6.09 -15.72
C HIS A 475 3.79 -5.70 -14.53
N ALA A 476 3.21 -5.65 -13.33
CA ALA A 476 3.91 -5.23 -12.12
C ALA A 476 4.78 -6.35 -11.50
N VAL A 477 4.44 -7.61 -11.74
CA VAL A 477 5.20 -8.77 -11.22
C VAL A 477 6.35 -9.08 -12.16
N ARG A 478 7.56 -8.63 -11.79
CA ARG A 478 8.78 -8.74 -12.59
C ARG A 478 9.88 -9.45 -11.81
N LYS A 479 10.75 -10.19 -12.53
CA LYS A 479 11.93 -10.84 -11.94
C LYS A 479 12.84 -9.80 -11.28
N PRO A 480 13.57 -10.17 -10.20
CA PRO A 480 14.41 -9.23 -9.44
C PRO A 480 15.43 -8.49 -10.31
N TRP A 481 16.18 -9.22 -11.15
CA TRP A 481 17.19 -8.62 -12.01
C TRP A 481 16.60 -7.62 -13.02
N ILE A 482 15.40 -7.87 -13.57
CA ILE A 482 14.72 -6.93 -14.46
C ILE A 482 14.36 -5.63 -13.74
N ASN A 483 13.95 -5.72 -12.47
CA ASN A 483 13.68 -4.52 -11.68
C ASN A 483 14.96 -3.74 -11.37
N ALA A 484 16.04 -4.43 -10.98
CA ALA A 484 17.33 -3.79 -10.73
C ALA A 484 17.87 -3.11 -11.98
N ALA A 485 17.85 -3.80 -13.14
CA ALA A 485 18.26 -3.24 -14.42
C ALA A 485 17.42 -2.00 -14.83
N SER A 486 16.10 -2.06 -14.62
CA SER A 486 15.25 -0.90 -14.92
C SER A 486 15.53 0.29 -14.00
N ILE A 487 15.88 0.07 -12.74
CA ILE A 487 16.27 1.15 -11.82
C ILE A 487 17.58 1.77 -12.30
N ALA A 488 18.57 0.95 -12.63
CA ALA A 488 19.88 1.44 -13.08
C ALA A 488 19.81 2.16 -14.43
N ALA A 489 19.04 1.65 -15.40
CA ALA A 489 18.98 2.19 -16.75
C ALA A 489 18.06 3.41 -16.90
N GLU A 490 16.90 3.43 -16.19
CA GLU A 490 15.87 4.43 -16.42
C GLU A 490 15.45 5.12 -15.11
N GLY A 491 15.54 4.41 -13.98
CA GLY A 491 15.01 4.88 -12.69
C GLY A 491 15.79 6.06 -12.16
N ILE A 492 17.12 6.00 -12.23
CA ILE A 492 18.03 7.02 -11.73
C ILE A 492 17.72 8.37 -12.41
N SER A 493 17.67 8.40 -13.73
CA SER A 493 17.34 9.61 -14.48
C SER A 493 15.90 10.09 -14.29
N THR A 494 14.93 9.16 -14.28
CA THR A 494 13.51 9.52 -14.09
C THR A 494 13.23 10.17 -12.74
N VAL A 495 13.98 9.84 -11.70
CA VAL A 495 13.82 10.47 -10.36
C VAL A 495 14.72 11.68 -10.15
N GLY A 496 15.44 12.12 -11.20
CA GLY A 496 16.28 13.31 -11.16
C GLY A 496 17.64 13.12 -10.49
N LEU A 497 18.15 11.88 -10.47
CA LEU A 497 19.50 11.55 -9.99
C LEU A 497 20.50 11.44 -11.14
N ASP A 498 20.39 12.32 -12.11
CA ASP A 498 21.30 12.45 -13.24
C ASP A 498 21.66 13.92 -13.38
N GLU A 499 22.93 14.22 -13.19
CA GLU A 499 23.47 15.60 -13.18
C GLU A 499 23.23 16.31 -14.51
N ASN A 500 23.21 15.57 -15.64
CA ASN A 500 22.98 16.15 -16.96
C ASN A 500 21.52 16.60 -17.18
N SER A 501 20.58 15.95 -16.52
CA SER A 501 19.14 16.22 -16.69
C SER A 501 18.54 17.06 -15.56
N ASN A 502 19.19 17.12 -14.41
CA ASN A 502 18.70 17.86 -13.23
C ASN A 502 19.62 19.03 -12.85
N VAL A 503 19.31 20.21 -13.35
CA VAL A 503 20.06 21.44 -13.10
C VAL A 503 20.27 21.73 -11.59
N LEU A 504 19.31 21.36 -10.72
CA LEU A 504 19.47 21.56 -9.29
C LEU A 504 20.63 20.76 -8.68
N LEU A 505 20.91 19.54 -9.16
CA LEU A 505 22.04 18.75 -8.65
C LEU A 505 23.36 19.49 -8.94
N SER A 506 23.52 19.97 -10.18
CA SER A 506 24.72 20.72 -10.59
C SER A 506 24.81 22.05 -9.84
N SER A 507 23.72 22.83 -9.74
CA SER A 507 23.72 24.13 -9.06
C SER A 507 24.08 24.01 -7.58
N PHE A 508 23.64 22.93 -6.91
CA PHE A 508 23.97 22.66 -5.51
C PHE A 508 25.22 21.80 -5.33
N SER A 509 25.91 21.45 -6.43
CA SER A 509 27.12 20.62 -6.42
C SER A 509 26.93 19.24 -5.76
N PHE A 510 25.74 18.64 -5.91
CA PHE A 510 25.44 17.30 -5.41
C PHE A 510 25.92 16.25 -6.41
N GLY A 511 26.90 15.45 -6.03
CA GLY A 511 27.35 14.30 -6.81
C GLY A 511 26.51 13.05 -6.53
N ILE A 512 26.53 12.11 -7.47
CA ILE A 512 25.83 10.83 -7.40
C ILE A 512 26.78 9.69 -7.71
N THR A 513 26.81 8.64 -6.88
CA THR A 513 27.55 7.43 -7.25
C THR A 513 26.88 6.71 -8.41
N PRO A 514 27.64 6.25 -9.41
CA PRO A 514 27.06 5.52 -10.54
C PRO A 514 26.58 4.11 -10.12
N GLY A 515 25.28 3.84 -10.31
CA GLY A 515 24.69 2.53 -10.08
C GLY A 515 24.20 2.28 -8.65
N LEU A 516 23.76 1.05 -8.41
CA LEU A 516 23.20 0.62 -7.14
C LEU A 516 24.30 0.19 -6.18
N ILE A 517 24.13 0.47 -4.89
CA ILE A 517 25.13 0.14 -3.87
C ILE A 517 25.18 -1.35 -3.55
N LYS A 518 26.37 -1.84 -3.19
CA LYS A 518 26.57 -3.17 -2.62
C LYS A 518 26.59 -3.12 -1.09
N VAL A 519 25.96 -4.11 -0.47
CA VAL A 519 25.86 -4.24 0.98
C VAL A 519 26.19 -5.67 1.41
N PRO A 520 26.78 -5.87 2.58
CA PRO A 520 26.96 -7.20 3.15
C PRO A 520 25.62 -7.70 3.68
N GLY A 521 25.40 -8.99 3.53
CA GLY A 521 24.27 -9.70 4.12
C GLY A 521 24.71 -11.06 4.65
N ARG A 522 23.77 -11.75 5.27
CA ARG A 522 23.96 -13.12 5.78
C ARG A 522 22.73 -13.95 5.48
N VAL A 523 22.88 -15.22 5.23
CA VAL A 523 21.78 -16.17 5.09
C VAL A 523 21.77 -17.08 6.32
N LEU A 524 20.74 -16.94 7.15
CA LEU A 524 20.54 -17.82 8.32
C LEU A 524 20.09 -19.20 7.85
N ASP A 525 20.47 -20.21 8.63
CA ASP A 525 20.01 -21.58 8.41
C ASP A 525 18.49 -21.68 8.57
N CYS A 526 17.86 -22.50 7.75
CA CYS A 526 16.46 -22.83 7.91
C CYS A 526 16.22 -23.48 9.27
N PRO A 527 15.21 -23.06 10.05
CA PRO A 527 14.88 -23.70 11.31
C PRO A 527 14.38 -25.13 11.07
N GLN A 528 14.85 -26.05 11.89
CA GLN A 528 14.31 -27.40 11.93
C GLN A 528 12.94 -27.40 12.60
N ILE A 529 11.95 -27.97 11.93
CA ILE A 529 10.58 -28.04 12.45
C ILE A 529 10.34 -29.45 12.95
N MET A 530 10.19 -29.58 14.27
CA MET A 530 10.00 -30.89 14.89
C MET A 530 8.53 -31.29 14.95
N TYR A 531 8.25 -32.49 14.51
CA TYR A 531 6.98 -33.19 14.61
C TYR A 531 7.18 -34.57 15.27
N LYS A 532 6.09 -35.28 15.54
CA LYS A 532 6.17 -36.71 15.85
C LYS A 532 6.17 -37.56 14.57
N SER A 533 6.86 -38.68 14.59
CA SER A 533 6.75 -39.68 13.54
C SER A 533 5.40 -40.38 13.60
N VAL A 534 4.92 -40.93 12.46
CA VAL A 534 3.75 -41.80 12.43
C VAL A 534 4.04 -43.10 13.17
N ASP A 535 5.25 -43.63 13.06
CA ASP A 535 5.65 -44.92 13.65
C ASP A 535 6.06 -44.76 15.11
N SER A 536 7.02 -43.98 15.44
CA SER A 536 7.43 -43.61 16.81
C SER A 536 8.51 -42.52 16.83
N GLY A 537 8.66 -41.79 17.97
CA GLY A 537 9.72 -40.80 18.16
C GLY A 537 9.44 -39.46 17.48
N ASN A 538 10.49 -38.65 17.35
CA ASN A 538 10.44 -37.33 16.73
C ASN A 538 10.90 -37.40 15.26
N LYS A 539 10.25 -36.66 14.40
CA LYS A 539 10.60 -36.50 12.98
C LYS A 539 10.82 -35.01 12.68
N THR A 540 11.94 -34.68 12.08
CA THR A 540 12.26 -33.33 11.67
C THR A 540 11.80 -33.09 10.24
N ALA A 541 11.11 -32.00 10.01
CA ALA A 541 10.84 -31.48 8.68
C ALA A 541 11.81 -30.33 8.37
N ASP A 542 12.60 -30.50 7.32
CA ASP A 542 13.57 -29.50 6.87
C ASP A 542 12.96 -28.61 5.79
N PRO A 543 12.70 -27.33 6.05
CA PRO A 543 12.15 -26.44 5.04
C PRO A 543 13.12 -26.22 3.88
N ARG A 544 12.63 -26.36 2.65
CA ARG A 544 13.37 -25.99 1.45
C ARG A 544 12.78 -24.72 0.85
N PHE A 545 13.61 -23.68 0.70
CA PHE A 545 13.14 -22.34 0.25
C PHE A 545 11.93 -21.84 1.06
N GLY A 546 12.01 -21.96 2.39
CA GLY A 546 10.96 -21.52 3.29
C GLY A 546 9.66 -22.33 3.23
N SER A 547 9.63 -23.53 2.66
CA SER A 547 8.46 -24.40 2.57
C SER A 547 8.81 -25.84 2.94
N TRP A 548 7.85 -26.56 3.54
CA TRP A 548 7.99 -27.99 3.90
C TRP A 548 6.68 -28.76 3.60
N ASN A 549 6.74 -30.06 3.66
CA ASN A 549 5.57 -30.93 3.54
C ASN A 549 5.23 -31.61 4.87
N MET A 550 4.05 -32.23 4.92
CA MET A 550 3.50 -32.93 6.09
C MET A 550 3.39 -34.44 5.85
N ILE A 551 4.31 -35.03 5.05
CA ILE A 551 4.28 -36.46 4.73
C ILE A 551 4.83 -37.24 5.92
N ASP A 552 4.07 -38.24 6.37
CA ASP A 552 4.41 -39.19 7.45
C ASP A 552 4.83 -38.50 8.78
N ILE A 553 4.13 -37.42 9.09
CA ILE A 553 4.33 -36.70 10.37
C ILE A 553 3.02 -36.56 11.13
N LYS A 554 3.11 -36.63 12.45
CA LYS A 554 2.02 -36.38 13.40
C LYS A 554 2.27 -35.06 14.14
N PHE A 555 1.20 -34.43 14.54
CA PHE A 555 1.30 -33.28 15.47
C PHE A 555 1.87 -33.75 16.82
N ASN A 556 2.71 -32.89 17.42
CA ASN A 556 3.28 -33.20 18.74
C ASN A 556 2.19 -33.31 19.82
N ALA A 557 1.15 -32.47 19.71
CA ALA A 557 -0.07 -32.55 20.49
C ALA A 557 -1.26 -32.50 19.53
N GLY A 558 -2.01 -33.57 19.42
CA GLY A 558 -3.20 -33.66 18.61
C GLY A 558 -4.44 -33.26 19.39
N VAL A 559 -5.36 -32.58 18.73
CA VAL A 559 -6.64 -32.18 19.30
C VAL A 559 -7.63 -33.33 19.32
N VAL A 560 -8.54 -33.33 20.31
CA VAL A 560 -9.70 -34.22 20.32
C VAL A 560 -10.84 -33.56 19.54
N LEU A 561 -11.26 -34.19 18.46
CA LEU A 561 -12.36 -33.73 17.59
C LEU A 561 -13.54 -34.72 17.71
N SER A 562 -14.47 -34.37 18.58
CA SER A 562 -15.77 -35.07 18.73
C SER A 562 -16.87 -34.14 18.22
N GLN A 563 -18.04 -34.67 17.88
CA GLN A 563 -19.21 -33.90 17.45
C GLN A 563 -18.95 -32.98 16.26
N TRP A 564 -18.49 -33.55 15.17
CA TRP A 564 -18.29 -32.84 13.91
C TRP A 564 -19.00 -33.54 12.73
N SER A 565 -19.31 -32.72 11.73
CA SER A 565 -19.95 -33.17 10.51
C SER A 565 -19.45 -32.36 9.31
N TYR A 566 -19.94 -32.66 8.14
CA TYR A 566 -19.64 -31.93 6.90
C TYR A 566 -20.91 -31.57 6.14
N MET A 567 -20.84 -30.48 5.40
CA MET A 567 -21.91 -30.00 4.53
C MET A 567 -21.33 -29.60 3.18
N MET A 568 -21.89 -30.17 2.09
CA MET A 568 -21.59 -29.70 0.75
C MET A 568 -22.63 -28.67 0.31
N ILE A 569 -22.15 -27.52 -0.13
CA ILE A 569 -23.00 -26.50 -0.75
C ILE A 569 -22.99 -26.68 -2.27
N SER A 570 -24.17 -26.85 -2.84
CA SER A 570 -24.46 -26.77 -4.26
C SER A 570 -25.05 -25.43 -4.59
N LEU A 571 -24.63 -24.80 -5.68
CA LEU A 571 -25.13 -23.52 -6.11
C LEU A 571 -25.76 -23.66 -7.49
N THR A 572 -26.97 -23.12 -7.68
CA THR A 572 -27.67 -23.18 -8.97
C THR A 572 -26.79 -22.63 -10.10
N GLY A 573 -26.67 -23.40 -11.19
CA GLY A 573 -25.81 -23.04 -12.32
C GLY A 573 -24.32 -23.36 -12.16
N VAL A 574 -23.88 -23.91 -11.02
CA VAL A 574 -22.50 -24.33 -10.79
C VAL A 574 -22.43 -25.85 -10.68
N ARG A 575 -21.54 -26.49 -11.45
CA ARG A 575 -21.38 -27.95 -11.42
C ARG A 575 -20.82 -28.40 -10.07
N ASP A 576 -21.46 -29.38 -9.46
CA ASP A 576 -20.98 -29.96 -8.22
C ASP A 576 -19.68 -30.76 -8.42
N PRO A 577 -18.73 -30.63 -7.48
CA PRO A 577 -17.46 -31.34 -7.54
C PRO A 577 -17.59 -32.86 -7.17
N PHE A 578 -18.67 -33.26 -6.49
CA PHE A 578 -18.90 -34.60 -5.99
C PHE A 578 -20.36 -35.01 -6.17
N ASP A 579 -20.58 -36.28 -6.43
CA ASP A 579 -21.85 -36.98 -6.14
C ASP A 579 -21.88 -37.40 -4.65
N GLN A 580 -22.97 -38.02 -4.22
CA GLN A 580 -23.17 -38.38 -2.81
C GLN A 580 -22.20 -39.47 -2.35
N LYS A 581 -21.89 -40.45 -3.20
CA LYS A 581 -20.97 -41.54 -2.89
C LYS A 581 -19.53 -41.07 -2.83
N SER A 582 -19.06 -40.40 -3.85
CA SER A 582 -17.69 -39.86 -3.90
C SER A 582 -17.42 -38.84 -2.81
N LEU A 583 -18.42 -38.06 -2.38
CA LEU A 583 -18.30 -37.17 -1.22
C LEU A 583 -18.07 -37.95 0.07
N ALA A 584 -18.85 -38.99 0.31
CA ALA A 584 -18.71 -39.83 1.51
C ALA A 584 -17.34 -40.51 1.56
N ASP A 585 -16.88 -41.07 0.44
CA ASP A 585 -15.57 -41.71 0.33
C ASP A 585 -14.42 -40.75 0.63
N VAL A 586 -14.47 -39.53 0.07
CA VAL A 586 -13.46 -38.50 0.31
C VAL A 586 -13.49 -37.98 1.76
N MET A 587 -14.66 -37.92 2.38
CA MET A 587 -14.77 -37.53 3.80
C MET A 587 -14.29 -38.63 4.76
N GLN A 588 -14.41 -39.88 4.40
CA GLN A 588 -13.79 -41.01 5.11
C GLN A 588 -12.26 -40.96 4.99
N GLU A 589 -11.74 -40.67 3.78
CA GLU A 589 -10.31 -40.45 3.56
C GLU A 589 -9.81 -39.26 4.37
N PHE A 590 -10.59 -38.18 4.39
CA PHE A 590 -10.30 -37.00 5.20
C PHE A 590 -10.20 -37.36 6.71
N HIS A 591 -11.16 -38.12 7.23
CA HIS A 591 -11.13 -38.58 8.61
C HIS A 591 -9.89 -39.45 8.90
N ARG A 592 -9.63 -40.47 8.05
CA ARG A 592 -8.42 -41.32 8.17
C ARG A 592 -7.13 -40.48 8.18
N SER A 593 -7.04 -39.45 7.34
CA SER A 593 -5.89 -38.56 7.27
C SER A 593 -5.75 -37.73 8.54
N LEU A 594 -6.84 -37.24 9.14
CA LEU A 594 -6.79 -36.51 10.43
C LEU A 594 -6.24 -37.42 11.54
N VAL A 595 -6.71 -38.64 11.62
CA VAL A 595 -6.26 -39.64 12.62
C VAL A 595 -4.77 -39.99 12.40
N LYS A 596 -4.37 -40.22 11.15
CA LYS A 596 -2.95 -40.45 10.78
C LYS A 596 -2.05 -39.29 11.23
N MET A 597 -2.54 -38.04 11.16
CA MET A 597 -1.80 -36.86 11.59
C MET A 597 -1.83 -36.60 13.10
N GLY A 598 -2.44 -37.49 13.89
CA GLY A 598 -2.49 -37.44 15.35
C GLY A 598 -3.64 -36.61 15.93
N VAL A 599 -4.65 -36.25 15.14
CA VAL A 599 -5.91 -35.69 15.62
C VAL A 599 -6.80 -36.85 16.13
N SER A 600 -7.20 -36.81 17.39
CA SER A 600 -8.12 -37.79 17.95
C SER A 600 -9.55 -37.49 17.48
N ALA A 601 -9.84 -37.77 16.20
CA ALA A 601 -11.14 -37.52 15.58
C ALA A 601 -12.05 -38.72 15.63
N THR A 602 -13.30 -38.53 16.11
CA THR A 602 -14.36 -39.50 15.92
C THR A 602 -14.78 -39.56 14.42
N PRO A 603 -15.38 -40.61 13.91
CA PRO A 603 -15.99 -40.57 12.60
C PRO A 603 -16.96 -39.36 12.48
N PRO A 604 -17.03 -38.73 11.29
CA PRO A 604 -17.95 -37.60 11.11
C PRO A 604 -19.41 -38.09 11.23
N MET A 605 -20.26 -37.26 11.84
CA MET A 605 -21.70 -37.48 11.75
C MET A 605 -22.18 -37.36 10.31
N THR A 606 -23.33 -37.90 9.97
CA THR A 606 -23.88 -37.90 8.61
C THR A 606 -23.85 -36.52 7.97
N GLY A 607 -23.20 -36.41 6.82
CA GLY A 607 -23.08 -35.14 6.10
C GLY A 607 -24.39 -34.77 5.38
N GLN A 608 -24.53 -33.50 5.11
CA GLN A 608 -25.69 -32.95 4.40
C GLN A 608 -25.27 -32.23 3.11
N ARG A 609 -26.20 -32.20 2.16
CA ARG A 609 -26.10 -31.38 0.95
C ARG A 609 -27.12 -30.25 1.02
N LEU A 610 -26.68 -29.03 0.77
CA LEU A 610 -27.50 -27.84 0.77
C LEU A 610 -27.48 -27.21 -0.62
N LEU A 611 -28.63 -27.15 -1.27
CA LEU A 611 -28.79 -26.42 -2.53
C LEU A 611 -29.18 -24.97 -2.24
N LEU A 612 -28.41 -24.02 -2.76
CA LEU A 612 -28.67 -22.58 -2.68
C LEU A 612 -28.96 -22.04 -4.07
N GLN A 613 -29.88 -21.07 -4.14
CA GLN A 613 -30.17 -20.34 -5.39
C GLN A 613 -29.09 -19.33 -5.70
N HIS A 614 -28.60 -18.63 -4.67
CA HIS A 614 -27.56 -17.62 -4.77
C HIS A 614 -26.66 -17.63 -3.51
N ALA A 615 -25.55 -16.87 -3.55
CA ALA A 615 -24.52 -16.92 -2.52
C ALA A 615 -24.96 -16.39 -1.14
N ASP A 616 -26.03 -15.63 -1.06
CA ASP A 616 -26.60 -15.01 0.16
C ASP A 616 -28.00 -15.54 0.51
N ASP A 617 -28.31 -16.76 0.04
CA ASP A 617 -29.58 -17.45 0.30
C ASP A 617 -29.81 -17.68 1.80
N ALA A 618 -31.03 -17.36 2.27
CA ALA A 618 -31.41 -17.45 3.68
C ALA A 618 -31.42 -18.89 4.22
N ALA A 619 -31.61 -19.90 3.38
CA ALA A 619 -31.57 -21.31 3.76
C ALA A 619 -30.28 -21.71 4.48
N LEU A 620 -29.16 -21.06 4.15
CA LEU A 620 -27.87 -21.28 4.80
C LEU A 620 -27.92 -20.93 6.30
N GLY A 621 -28.62 -19.85 6.66
CA GLY A 621 -28.77 -19.42 8.07
C GLY A 621 -29.46 -20.48 8.92
N THR A 622 -30.56 -21.03 8.44
CA THR A 622 -31.33 -22.07 9.17
C THR A 622 -30.48 -23.33 9.42
N VAL A 623 -29.71 -23.76 8.40
CA VAL A 623 -28.86 -24.95 8.55
C VAL A 623 -27.69 -24.71 9.52
N LEU A 624 -27.05 -23.54 9.46
CA LEU A 624 -25.96 -23.19 10.38
C LEU A 624 -26.45 -23.05 11.83
N GLN A 625 -27.67 -22.56 12.06
CA GLN A 625 -28.29 -22.49 13.38
C GLN A 625 -28.49 -23.90 13.96
N LYS A 626 -29.05 -24.82 13.19
CA LYS A 626 -29.21 -26.23 13.62
C LYS A 626 -27.85 -26.87 13.92
N ALA A 627 -26.85 -26.62 13.06
CA ALA A 627 -25.51 -27.15 13.24
C ALA A 627 -24.83 -26.59 14.50
N ALA A 628 -25.04 -25.34 14.85
CA ALA A 628 -24.46 -24.72 16.03
C ALA A 628 -24.93 -25.35 17.35
N ASN A 629 -26.15 -25.85 17.38
CA ASN A 629 -26.71 -26.51 18.57
C ASN A 629 -26.22 -27.96 18.75
N ALA A 630 -25.73 -28.61 17.67
CA ALA A 630 -25.40 -30.04 17.67
C ALA A 630 -23.89 -30.33 17.50
N LEU A 631 -23.12 -29.41 16.90
CA LEU A 631 -21.76 -29.68 16.45
C LEU A 631 -20.77 -28.68 17.06
N LYS A 632 -19.58 -29.18 17.37
CA LYS A 632 -18.42 -28.36 17.72
C LYS A 632 -17.70 -27.82 16.45
N LEU A 633 -17.77 -28.57 15.36
CA LEU A 633 -17.13 -28.20 14.09
C LEU A 633 -17.99 -28.64 12.90
N LEU A 634 -18.16 -27.77 11.92
CA LEU A 634 -18.76 -28.09 10.64
C LEU A 634 -17.75 -27.85 9.52
N ILE A 635 -17.43 -28.88 8.73
CA ILE A 635 -16.63 -28.74 7.52
C ILE A 635 -17.57 -28.42 6.36
N ILE A 636 -17.36 -27.27 5.70
CA ILE A 636 -18.19 -26.82 4.58
C ILE A 636 -17.41 -26.96 3.29
N ILE A 637 -17.96 -27.74 2.36
CA ILE A 637 -17.39 -27.97 1.04
C ILE A 637 -18.06 -27.00 0.06
N LEU A 638 -17.26 -26.07 -0.48
CA LEU A 638 -17.73 -25.05 -1.41
C LEU A 638 -17.70 -25.58 -2.85
N PRO A 639 -18.69 -25.25 -3.69
CA PRO A 639 -18.73 -25.68 -5.09
C PRO A 639 -17.54 -25.12 -5.89
N ASP A 640 -17.09 -23.93 -5.56
CA ASP A 640 -15.97 -23.26 -6.20
C ASP A 640 -15.21 -22.34 -5.22
N ALA A 641 -14.33 -21.47 -5.72
CA ALA A 641 -13.60 -20.46 -4.94
C ALA A 641 -14.41 -19.16 -4.80
N ASN A 642 -15.74 -19.21 -4.69
CA ASN A 642 -16.61 -18.05 -4.59
C ASN A 642 -16.39 -17.28 -3.27
N THR A 643 -15.87 -16.06 -3.39
CA THR A 643 -15.55 -15.22 -2.23
C THR A 643 -16.80 -14.65 -1.55
N SER A 644 -17.89 -14.46 -2.28
CA SER A 644 -19.15 -13.94 -1.72
C SER A 644 -19.81 -14.97 -0.83
N LEU A 645 -19.96 -16.22 -1.32
CA LEU A 645 -20.47 -17.35 -0.55
C LEU A 645 -19.61 -17.62 0.70
N TYR A 646 -18.29 -17.65 0.56
CA TYR A 646 -17.39 -17.83 1.70
C TYR A 646 -17.58 -16.76 2.78
N LYS A 647 -17.68 -15.49 2.37
CA LYS A 647 -17.91 -14.36 3.30
C LYS A 647 -19.25 -14.48 4.01
N HIS A 648 -20.28 -14.88 3.28
CA HIS A 648 -21.62 -15.05 3.86
C HIS A 648 -21.65 -16.18 4.89
N ILE A 649 -21.07 -17.36 4.57
CA ILE A 649 -20.90 -18.47 5.51
C ILE A 649 -20.18 -18.00 6.78
N LYS A 650 -19.03 -17.35 6.62
CA LYS A 650 -18.26 -16.90 7.77
C LYS A 650 -18.96 -15.82 8.57
N SER A 651 -19.73 -14.94 7.94
CA SER A 651 -20.54 -13.96 8.66
C SER A 651 -21.61 -14.59 9.52
N LEU A 652 -22.32 -15.57 8.99
CA LEU A 652 -23.36 -16.28 9.74
C LEU A 652 -22.77 -17.20 10.82
N ALA A 653 -21.78 -18.02 10.46
CA ALA A 653 -21.17 -18.96 11.40
C ALA A 653 -20.47 -18.28 12.55
N ASP A 654 -19.64 -17.26 12.26
CA ASP A 654 -18.78 -16.66 13.28
C ASP A 654 -19.49 -15.55 14.10
N LYS A 655 -20.53 -14.86 13.53
CA LYS A 655 -21.17 -13.72 14.18
C LYS A 655 -22.56 -14.00 14.73
N THR A 656 -23.32 -14.82 14.01
CA THR A 656 -24.74 -15.03 14.34
C THR A 656 -24.93 -16.27 15.19
N TYR A 657 -24.26 -17.37 14.82
CA TYR A 657 -24.53 -18.68 15.42
C TYR A 657 -23.39 -19.23 16.28
N GLY A 658 -22.19 -18.67 16.22
CA GLY A 658 -21.05 -19.08 17.06
C GLY A 658 -20.50 -20.47 16.78
N ILE A 659 -20.72 -21.04 15.56
CA ILE A 659 -20.22 -22.36 15.20
C ILE A 659 -18.85 -22.30 14.53
N HIS A 660 -17.94 -23.18 14.95
CA HIS A 660 -16.67 -23.34 14.25
C HIS A 660 -16.84 -23.96 12.88
N THR A 661 -16.41 -23.26 11.84
CA THR A 661 -16.46 -23.76 10.47
C THR A 661 -15.10 -23.78 9.80
N VAL A 662 -14.85 -24.79 8.99
CA VAL A 662 -13.71 -24.87 8.05
C VAL A 662 -14.23 -25.07 6.65
N CYS A 663 -14.01 -24.08 5.77
CA CYS A 663 -14.44 -24.17 4.38
C CYS A 663 -13.35 -24.81 3.51
N CYS A 664 -13.71 -25.85 2.79
CA CYS A 664 -12.89 -26.55 1.80
C CYS A 664 -13.41 -26.24 0.40
N VAL A 665 -12.51 -25.96 -0.54
CA VAL A 665 -12.90 -25.78 -1.96
C VAL A 665 -13.04 -27.15 -2.60
N GLY A 666 -14.25 -27.54 -2.98
CA GLY A 666 -14.60 -28.88 -3.50
C GLY A 666 -13.72 -29.35 -4.65
N PRO A 667 -13.53 -28.57 -5.73
CA PRO A 667 -12.63 -28.96 -6.83
C PRO A 667 -11.18 -29.24 -6.42
N LYS A 668 -10.68 -28.63 -5.31
CA LYS A 668 -9.35 -28.95 -4.77
C LYS A 668 -9.35 -30.25 -3.97
N LEU A 669 -10.41 -30.52 -3.27
CA LEU A 669 -10.59 -31.74 -2.50
C LEU A 669 -10.88 -32.94 -3.42
N ALA A 670 -11.54 -32.72 -4.57
CA ALA A 670 -11.84 -33.75 -5.57
C ALA A 670 -10.61 -34.26 -6.33
N LYS A 671 -9.56 -33.47 -6.46
CA LYS A 671 -8.32 -33.85 -7.14
C LYS A 671 -7.56 -34.90 -6.33
N ALA A 672 -7.31 -36.09 -6.91
CA ALA A 672 -6.52 -37.13 -6.25
C ALA A 672 -5.06 -36.65 -6.01
N HIS A 673 -4.44 -36.05 -7.04
CA HIS A 673 -3.09 -35.47 -6.89
C HIS A 673 -3.07 -34.23 -6.02
N GLY A 674 -2.32 -34.28 -4.89
CA GLY A 674 -2.17 -33.14 -3.94
C GLY A 674 -3.31 -33.05 -2.91
N ARG A 675 -4.24 -34.00 -2.86
CA ARG A 675 -5.31 -34.05 -1.84
C ARG A 675 -4.73 -34.19 -0.44
N ASP A 676 -3.76 -35.08 -0.25
CA ASP A 676 -3.12 -35.29 1.05
C ASP A 676 -2.49 -34.00 1.62
N GLN A 677 -1.77 -33.26 0.79
CA GLN A 677 -1.20 -31.97 1.21
C GLN A 677 -2.30 -30.94 1.51
N TYR A 678 -3.41 -30.96 0.76
CA TYR A 678 -4.55 -30.10 1.03
C TYR A 678 -5.22 -30.43 2.36
N ILE A 679 -5.45 -31.74 2.63
CA ILE A 679 -6.00 -32.22 3.91
C ILE A 679 -5.03 -31.90 5.06
N ALA A 680 -3.72 -32.08 4.88
CA ALA A 680 -2.71 -31.74 5.88
C ALA A 680 -2.75 -30.25 6.27
N ASN A 681 -2.89 -29.36 5.31
CA ASN A 681 -3.05 -27.92 5.59
C ASN A 681 -4.38 -27.58 6.30
N VAL A 682 -5.43 -28.38 6.07
CA VAL A 682 -6.70 -28.25 6.81
C VAL A 682 -6.54 -28.79 8.24
N ALA A 683 -5.89 -29.94 8.41
CA ALA A 683 -5.60 -30.53 9.73
C ALA A 683 -4.74 -29.60 10.60
N LEU A 684 -3.74 -28.94 10.01
CA LEU A 684 -2.90 -27.94 10.68
C LEU A 684 -3.75 -26.83 11.29
N LYS A 685 -4.74 -26.32 10.55
CA LYS A 685 -5.69 -25.28 11.05
C LYS A 685 -6.54 -25.77 12.21
N LEU A 686 -6.91 -27.04 12.21
CA LEU A 686 -7.71 -27.66 13.26
C LEU A 686 -6.90 -27.86 14.56
N ASN A 687 -5.65 -28.29 14.44
CA ASN A 687 -4.79 -28.63 15.57
C ASN A 687 -4.25 -27.41 16.32
N LEU A 688 -4.18 -26.23 15.70
CA LEU A 688 -3.60 -25.01 16.31
C LEU A 688 -4.44 -24.38 17.41
N LYS A 689 -5.57 -24.92 17.75
CA LYS A 689 -6.50 -24.26 18.66
C LYS A 689 -6.33 -24.62 20.15
N LEU A 690 -5.20 -25.29 20.57
CA LEU A 690 -5.02 -25.77 21.95
C LEU A 690 -3.55 -25.83 22.45
N GLY A 691 -3.10 -25.09 23.54
CA GLY A 691 -1.83 -25.29 24.21
C GLY A 691 -1.02 -24.42 25.09
N GLY A 692 -0.06 -23.98 25.69
CA GLY A 692 0.50 -23.07 26.73
C GLY A 692 2.05 -22.85 26.95
N ASN A 693 2.65 -21.61 27.32
CA ASN A 693 4.08 -21.28 27.66
C ASN A 693 4.31 -20.02 28.55
N LYS A 694 5.59 -19.70 29.00
CA LYS A 694 5.98 -18.62 29.96
C LYS A 694 6.24 -17.22 29.36
N THR A 695 6.54 -17.07 28.08
CA THR A 695 6.72 -15.77 27.39
C THR A 695 5.51 -15.49 26.52
N MET A 696 4.84 -14.37 26.75
CA MET A 696 3.76 -13.92 25.88
C MET A 696 4.34 -13.16 24.68
N VAL A 697 3.97 -13.59 23.48
CA VAL A 697 4.27 -12.86 22.24
C VAL A 697 2.99 -12.18 21.76
N VAL A 698 3.08 -10.89 21.50
CA VAL A 698 1.94 -10.03 21.14
C VAL A 698 2.16 -9.47 19.74
N GLY A 699 1.13 -9.49 18.91
CA GLY A 699 1.10 -8.82 17.61
C GLY A 699 0.02 -7.75 17.56
N VAL A 700 0.36 -6.55 17.10
CA VAL A 700 -0.55 -5.40 17.00
C VAL A 700 -0.51 -4.81 15.59
N ASP A 701 -1.68 -4.51 15.02
CA ASP A 701 -1.81 -3.86 13.71
C ASP A 701 -3.07 -2.98 13.65
N VAL A 702 -3.03 -1.94 12.81
CA VAL A 702 -4.17 -1.06 12.54
C VAL A 702 -4.53 -1.10 11.07
N THR A 703 -5.81 -1.26 10.75
CA THR A 703 -6.30 -1.15 9.38
C THR A 703 -7.16 0.09 9.21
N HIS A 704 -6.92 0.80 8.11
CA HIS A 704 -7.66 2.02 7.78
C HIS A 704 -8.73 1.77 6.72
N PRO A 705 -9.79 2.60 6.69
CA PRO A 705 -10.80 2.53 5.66
C PRO A 705 -10.18 2.74 4.26
N SER A 706 -10.65 1.95 3.30
CA SER A 706 -10.17 2.04 1.92
C SER A 706 -10.52 3.40 1.29
N PRO A 707 -9.73 3.91 0.34
CA PRO A 707 -10.10 5.09 -0.45
C PRO A 707 -11.50 4.93 -1.05
N GLY A 708 -12.35 5.96 -0.92
CA GLY A 708 -13.75 5.94 -1.35
C GLY A 708 -14.74 5.33 -0.35
N SER A 709 -14.29 4.93 0.85
CA SER A 709 -15.17 4.64 1.99
C SER A 709 -15.85 5.91 2.50
N SER A 710 -16.95 5.75 3.26
CA SER A 710 -17.60 6.86 3.95
C SER A 710 -16.57 7.67 4.76
N SER A 711 -16.73 8.99 4.83
CA SER A 711 -15.88 9.89 5.63
C SER A 711 -15.80 9.47 7.10
N ASN A 712 -16.85 8.85 7.61
CA ASN A 712 -16.98 8.41 9.00
C ASN A 712 -16.61 6.92 9.21
N ALA A 713 -15.99 6.26 8.21
CA ALA A 713 -15.56 4.89 8.37
C ALA A 713 -14.40 4.81 9.37
N PRO A 714 -14.51 4.02 10.47
CA PRO A 714 -13.47 3.95 11.49
C PRO A 714 -12.22 3.20 11.00
N SER A 715 -11.07 3.47 11.63
CA SER A 715 -9.95 2.55 11.65
C SER A 715 -10.23 1.43 12.66
N VAL A 716 -9.63 0.27 12.45
CA VAL A 716 -9.78 -0.88 13.34
C VAL A 716 -8.40 -1.33 13.79
N SER A 717 -8.15 -1.28 15.08
CA SER A 717 -6.98 -1.86 15.72
C SER A 717 -7.24 -3.32 16.09
N ALA A 718 -6.21 -4.15 15.98
CA ALA A 718 -6.25 -5.55 16.34
C ALA A 718 -5.03 -5.94 17.14
N MET A 719 -5.25 -6.75 18.19
CA MET A 719 -4.19 -7.39 18.95
C MET A 719 -4.41 -8.90 18.97
N VAL A 720 -3.35 -9.66 18.73
CA VAL A 720 -3.26 -11.09 19.02
C VAL A 720 -2.19 -11.32 20.07
N ALA A 721 -2.39 -12.29 20.94
CA ALA A 721 -1.36 -12.67 21.91
C ALA A 721 -1.30 -14.19 22.06
N SER A 722 -0.10 -14.73 22.18
CA SER A 722 0.07 -16.14 22.47
C SER A 722 -0.35 -16.43 23.91
N ILE A 723 -1.09 -17.50 24.12
CA ILE A 723 -1.51 -17.92 25.45
C ILE A 723 -0.99 -19.30 25.82
N ASP A 724 -0.25 -19.94 24.92
CA ASP A 724 0.14 -21.31 25.06
C ASP A 724 1.65 -21.56 24.92
N ARG A 725 2.19 -22.63 25.55
CA ARG A 725 3.64 -22.91 25.61
C ARG A 725 4.25 -23.30 24.26
N PHE A 726 3.44 -23.59 23.25
CA PHE A 726 3.91 -23.96 21.89
C PHE A 726 3.71 -22.83 20.89
N LEU A 727 3.28 -21.65 21.35
CA LEU A 727 2.92 -20.52 20.49
C LEU A 727 1.91 -20.93 19.40
N GLY A 728 0.99 -21.83 19.75
CA GLY A 728 -0.02 -22.36 18.83
C GLY A 728 -1.33 -21.59 18.90
N GLN A 729 -1.68 -21.05 20.05
CA GLN A 729 -2.93 -20.28 20.27
C GLN A 729 -2.67 -18.78 20.35
N TRP A 730 -3.41 -18.05 19.51
CA TRP A 730 -3.29 -16.60 19.39
C TRP A 730 -4.69 -15.96 19.38
N PRO A 731 -5.39 -15.91 20.53
CA PRO A 731 -6.69 -15.25 20.59
C PRO A 731 -6.55 -13.76 20.26
N ALA A 732 -7.46 -13.28 19.41
CA ALA A 732 -7.49 -11.92 18.94
C ALA A 732 -8.48 -11.05 19.68
N THR A 733 -8.23 -9.74 19.74
CA THR A 733 -9.20 -8.71 20.13
C THR A 733 -9.16 -7.56 19.13
N LEU A 734 -10.30 -6.91 18.94
CA LEU A 734 -10.46 -5.83 17.96
C LEU A 734 -11.10 -4.61 18.64
N ARG A 735 -10.69 -3.40 18.19
CA ARG A 735 -11.29 -2.12 18.59
C ARG A 735 -11.48 -1.21 17.38
N ALA A 736 -12.60 -0.51 17.35
CA ALA A 736 -12.82 0.55 16.39
C ALA A 736 -12.31 1.87 16.99
N GLN A 737 -11.60 2.64 16.19
CA GLN A 737 -11.01 3.93 16.59
C GLN A 737 -11.15 4.98 15.50
N THR A 738 -10.71 6.20 15.77
CA THR A 738 -10.74 7.33 14.84
C THR A 738 -10.14 6.98 13.49
N ALA A 739 -10.81 7.41 12.42
CA ALA A 739 -10.38 7.14 11.05
C ALA A 739 -8.97 7.70 10.78
N LYS A 740 -8.13 6.89 10.11
CA LYS A 740 -6.75 7.26 9.72
C LYS A 740 -5.77 7.51 10.87
N GLN A 741 -6.12 7.14 12.09
CA GLN A 741 -5.23 7.19 13.24
C GLN A 741 -4.46 5.86 13.35
N GLU A 742 -3.13 5.92 13.35
CA GLU A 742 -2.25 4.75 13.50
C GLU A 742 -2.09 4.34 14.96
N LYS A 743 -2.02 5.31 15.88
CA LYS A 743 -1.97 5.05 17.33
C LYS A 743 -3.15 4.20 17.76
N VAL A 744 -2.92 3.23 18.63
CA VAL A 744 -3.97 2.42 19.24
C VAL A 744 -4.42 3.05 20.57
N ASP A 745 -5.68 3.46 20.62
CA ASP A 745 -6.22 4.18 21.79
C ASP A 745 -6.48 3.25 22.99
N ASP A 746 -7.00 2.03 22.76
CA ASP A 746 -7.40 1.09 23.81
C ASP A 746 -6.38 -0.05 24.01
N LEU A 747 -5.10 0.19 23.79
CA LEU A 747 -4.06 -0.85 23.78
C LEU A 747 -3.92 -1.54 25.14
N GLY A 748 -4.03 -0.80 26.23
CA GLY A 748 -3.98 -1.32 27.59
C GLY A 748 -5.11 -2.31 27.89
N ASP A 749 -6.36 -1.97 27.54
CA ASP A 749 -7.52 -2.86 27.76
C ASP A 749 -7.47 -4.09 26.85
N MET A 750 -6.94 -3.94 25.65
CA MET A 750 -6.70 -5.07 24.76
C MET A 750 -5.70 -6.04 25.39
N LEU A 751 -4.60 -5.56 25.96
CA LEU A 751 -3.60 -6.40 26.62
C LEU A 751 -4.17 -7.05 27.88
N LYS A 752 -4.91 -6.33 28.75
CA LYS A 752 -5.57 -6.90 29.93
C LYS A 752 -6.43 -8.10 29.57
N SER A 753 -7.23 -7.99 28.53
CA SER A 753 -8.06 -9.09 28.06
C SER A 753 -7.26 -10.31 27.60
N ARG A 754 -6.06 -10.12 27.04
CA ARG A 754 -5.17 -11.21 26.64
C ARG A 754 -4.45 -11.84 27.84
N LEU A 755 -4.02 -11.03 28.79
CA LEU A 755 -3.45 -11.50 30.06
C LEU A 755 -4.46 -12.35 30.87
N GLN A 756 -5.72 -11.95 30.90
CA GLN A 756 -6.77 -12.76 31.51
C GLN A 756 -6.94 -14.13 30.83
N LEU A 757 -6.89 -14.17 29.51
CA LEU A 757 -6.93 -15.44 28.76
C LEU A 757 -5.66 -16.28 28.96
N TRP A 758 -4.50 -15.67 29.16
CA TRP A 758 -3.28 -16.37 29.54
C TRP A 758 -3.46 -17.20 30.79
N ARG A 759 -4.09 -16.65 31.81
CA ARG A 759 -4.39 -17.39 33.05
C ARG A 759 -5.54 -18.40 32.89
N SER A 760 -6.67 -17.96 32.36
CA SER A 760 -7.90 -18.77 32.33
C SER A 760 -7.82 -19.88 31.28
N LEU A 761 -7.55 -19.58 30.01
CA LEU A 761 -7.50 -20.52 28.91
C LEU A 761 -6.11 -21.17 28.75
N GLY A 762 -5.05 -20.39 28.91
CA GLY A 762 -3.67 -20.86 28.89
C GLY A 762 -3.29 -21.69 30.11
N LYS A 763 -4.09 -21.66 31.18
CA LYS A 763 -3.91 -22.40 32.44
C LYS A 763 -2.55 -22.16 33.12
N HIS A 764 -2.05 -20.92 33.02
CA HIS A 764 -0.82 -20.52 33.69
C HIS A 764 -1.08 -20.09 35.14
N ALA A 765 -0.24 -20.54 36.07
CA ALA A 765 -0.32 -20.17 37.46
C ALA A 765 0.03 -18.69 37.71
N ALA A 766 0.95 -18.14 36.95
CA ALA A 766 1.41 -16.75 37.04
C ALA A 766 1.25 -16.02 35.70
N PHE A 767 1.24 -14.70 35.74
CA PHE A 767 1.32 -13.87 34.51
C PHE A 767 2.71 -13.97 33.87
N PRO A 768 2.84 -13.61 32.55
CA PRO A 768 4.11 -13.75 31.87
C PRO A 768 5.17 -12.80 32.44
N GLU A 769 6.38 -13.30 32.62
CA GLU A 769 7.55 -12.50 33.03
C GLU A 769 8.11 -11.64 31.90
N ASN A 770 7.83 -12.03 30.64
CA ASN A 770 8.32 -11.35 29.45
C ASN A 770 7.18 -11.17 28.43
N ILE A 771 7.09 -9.99 27.84
CA ILE A 771 6.12 -9.65 26.79
C ILE A 771 6.87 -9.11 25.58
N LEU A 772 6.92 -9.91 24.52
CA LEU A 772 7.52 -9.54 23.24
C LEU A 772 6.45 -9.02 22.29
N VAL A 773 6.52 -7.77 21.92
CA VAL A 773 5.52 -7.10 21.07
C VAL A 773 6.06 -6.88 19.67
N PHE A 774 5.34 -7.36 18.66
CA PHE A 774 5.54 -7.04 17.26
C PHE A 774 4.46 -6.06 16.80
N ARG A 775 4.83 -4.82 16.51
CA ARG A 775 3.94 -3.71 16.10
C ARG A 775 4.05 -3.44 14.61
N ASP A 776 3.00 -3.75 13.84
CA ASP A 776 2.96 -3.52 12.39
C ASP A 776 2.27 -2.20 12.03
N GLY A 777 2.63 -1.63 10.89
CA GLY A 777 1.97 -0.46 10.29
C GLY A 777 2.60 0.88 10.62
N VAL A 778 3.40 0.99 11.66
CA VAL A 778 4.03 2.23 12.11
C VAL A 778 5.09 2.70 11.11
N SER A 779 5.05 3.99 10.76
CA SER A 779 6.08 4.64 9.95
C SER A 779 7.26 5.11 10.79
N GLU A 780 8.42 5.33 10.19
CA GLU A 780 9.64 5.74 10.89
C GLU A 780 9.46 7.04 11.71
N GLY A 781 8.75 8.03 11.18
CA GLY A 781 8.43 9.26 11.92
C GLY A 781 7.38 9.10 13.03
N GLN A 782 6.97 7.86 13.36
CA GLN A 782 6.00 7.58 14.42
C GLN A 782 6.55 6.62 15.49
N HIS A 783 7.86 6.35 15.51
CA HIS A 783 8.47 5.49 16.53
C HIS A 783 8.29 6.07 17.93
N ASP A 784 8.44 7.38 18.08
CA ASP A 784 8.22 8.07 19.36
C ASP A 784 6.79 7.94 19.88
N MET A 785 5.80 7.89 19.01
CA MET A 785 4.41 7.64 19.40
C MET A 785 4.26 6.27 20.07
N VAL A 786 4.98 5.25 19.60
CA VAL A 786 4.93 3.91 20.20
C VAL A 786 5.59 3.91 21.58
N THR A 787 6.74 4.55 21.74
CA THR A 787 7.47 4.59 23.02
C THR A 787 6.79 5.49 24.04
N SER A 788 6.30 6.68 23.63
CA SER A 788 5.72 7.68 24.53
C SER A 788 4.23 7.50 24.82
N GLN A 789 3.47 6.83 23.93
CA GLN A 789 2.01 6.74 24.07
C GLN A 789 1.45 5.31 24.11
N GLU A 790 2.03 4.35 23.38
CA GLU A 790 1.54 2.95 23.36
C GLU A 790 2.18 2.10 24.46
N LEU A 791 3.51 2.18 24.64
CA LEU A 791 4.22 1.43 25.68
C LEU A 791 3.75 1.75 27.11
N PRO A 792 3.50 3.01 27.52
CA PRO A 792 2.94 3.32 28.81
C PRO A 792 1.57 2.65 29.08
N GLN A 793 0.70 2.55 28.08
CA GLN A 793 -0.57 1.85 28.21
C GLN A 793 -0.37 0.35 28.48
N LEU A 794 0.62 -0.29 27.83
CA LEU A 794 0.94 -1.70 28.06
C LEU A 794 1.47 -1.93 29.47
N ARG A 795 2.36 -1.07 29.96
CA ARG A 795 2.90 -1.13 31.34
C ARG A 795 1.82 -0.93 32.36
N HIS A 796 1.01 0.10 32.20
CA HIS A 796 -0.12 0.37 33.10
C HIS A 796 -1.14 -0.78 33.16
N ALA A 797 -1.37 -1.46 32.03
CA ALA A 797 -2.22 -2.66 32.02
C ALA A 797 -1.65 -3.79 32.89
N CYS A 798 -0.34 -3.96 32.93
CA CYS A 798 0.32 -4.94 33.80
C CYS A 798 0.29 -4.51 35.25
N GLU A 799 0.58 -3.26 35.56
CA GLU A 799 0.48 -2.70 36.93
C GLU A 799 -0.89 -2.96 37.59
N GLN A 800 -1.96 -2.85 36.80
CA GLN A 800 -3.32 -3.07 37.30
C GLN A 800 -3.71 -4.55 37.50
N LEU A 801 -3.02 -5.49 36.83
CA LEU A 801 -3.41 -6.90 36.87
C LEU A 801 -2.46 -7.80 37.65
N TYR A 802 -1.17 -7.44 37.74
CA TYR A 802 -0.18 -8.27 38.44
C TYR A 802 -0.31 -8.11 39.94
N SER A 803 -0.40 -9.24 40.64
CA SER A 803 -0.42 -9.29 42.11
C SER A 803 1.01 -9.21 42.68
N ALA A 804 1.14 -9.00 43.98
CA ALA A 804 2.45 -9.04 44.66
C ALA A 804 3.19 -10.38 44.44
N ALA A 805 2.45 -11.48 44.25
CA ALA A 805 3.05 -12.78 43.94
C ALA A 805 3.62 -12.82 42.52
N ASP A 806 3.00 -12.15 41.55
CA ASP A 806 3.47 -12.09 40.15
C ASP A 806 4.64 -11.11 39.98
N THR A 807 4.78 -10.12 40.88
CA THR A 807 5.81 -9.05 40.81
C THR A 807 7.04 -9.32 41.66
N ARG A 808 7.23 -10.54 42.20
CA ARG A 808 8.43 -10.89 43.01
C ARG A 808 9.73 -10.60 42.28
N ASN A 809 9.76 -10.74 40.94
CA ASN A 809 10.89 -10.45 40.09
C ASN A 809 10.74 -9.10 39.33
N GLY A 810 9.84 -8.21 39.78
CA GLY A 810 9.46 -6.98 39.13
C GLY A 810 8.28 -7.17 38.15
N LEU A 811 7.86 -6.07 37.51
CA LEU A 811 6.88 -6.07 36.43
C LEU A 811 7.45 -6.78 35.20
N PRO A 812 6.60 -7.25 34.26
CA PRO A 812 7.08 -7.94 33.08
C PRO A 812 7.97 -7.05 32.22
N ARG A 813 9.01 -7.65 31.69
CA ARG A 813 9.94 -7.00 30.77
C ARG A 813 9.34 -6.92 29.39
N PHE A 814 9.48 -5.76 28.74
CA PHE A 814 9.02 -5.53 27.38
C PHE A 814 10.16 -5.45 26.37
N THR A 815 9.98 -6.12 25.25
CA THR A 815 10.69 -5.79 24.00
C THR A 815 9.65 -5.47 22.93
N VAL A 816 9.76 -4.29 22.32
CA VAL A 816 8.85 -3.83 21.27
C VAL A 816 9.61 -3.70 19.95
N ILE A 817 9.18 -4.46 18.96
CA ILE A 817 9.76 -4.51 17.62
C ILE A 817 8.75 -4.02 16.61
N ILE A 818 9.05 -2.92 15.93
CA ILE A 818 8.24 -2.41 14.82
C ILE A 818 8.53 -3.22 13.56
N CYS A 819 7.48 -3.60 12.83
CA CYS A 819 7.53 -4.42 11.63
C CYS A 819 7.15 -3.61 10.40
N GLY A 820 8.12 -3.09 9.68
CA GLY A 820 7.92 -2.38 8.43
C GLY A 820 7.75 -3.33 7.24
N LYS A 821 6.54 -3.45 6.68
CA LYS A 821 6.27 -4.27 5.50
C LYS A 821 6.10 -3.45 4.22
N ARG A 822 5.80 -2.17 4.35
CA ARG A 822 5.41 -1.30 3.22
C ARG A 822 6.54 -0.44 2.67
N HIS A 823 7.77 -0.65 3.17
CA HIS A 823 8.96 0.03 2.66
C HIS A 823 9.32 -0.40 1.24
N LYS A 824 10.23 0.34 0.61
CA LYS A 824 10.62 0.16 -0.78
C LYS A 824 11.99 -0.47 -0.98
N THR A 825 12.72 -0.75 0.09
CA THR A 825 14.03 -1.43 0.05
C THR A 825 13.92 -2.83 -0.55
N ARG A 826 14.81 -3.16 -1.47
CA ARG A 826 14.93 -4.46 -2.11
C ARG A 826 16.40 -4.85 -2.16
N PHE A 827 16.63 -6.16 -2.05
CA PHE A 827 17.98 -6.74 -2.18
C PHE A 827 18.00 -7.72 -3.35
N TYR A 828 19.07 -7.68 -4.09
CA TYR A 828 19.30 -8.52 -5.27
C TYR A 828 20.58 -9.32 -5.07
N PRO A 829 20.58 -10.63 -5.33
CA PRO A 829 21.79 -11.44 -5.26
C PRO A 829 22.83 -10.96 -6.29
N THR A 830 24.09 -11.03 -5.92
CA THR A 830 25.23 -10.74 -6.82
C THR A 830 25.78 -12.01 -7.47
N MET A 831 25.41 -13.19 -6.95
CA MET A 831 25.85 -14.49 -7.48
C MET A 831 24.66 -15.45 -7.59
N GLU A 832 24.68 -16.32 -8.60
CA GLU A 832 23.61 -17.31 -8.82
C GLU A 832 23.44 -18.27 -7.63
N ARG A 833 24.54 -18.69 -6.99
CA ARG A 833 24.51 -19.56 -5.81
C ARG A 833 23.74 -18.98 -4.63
N ASP A 834 23.56 -17.66 -4.56
CA ASP A 834 22.86 -16.94 -3.49
C ASP A 834 21.40 -16.65 -3.82
N CYS A 835 20.92 -17.14 -4.97
CA CYS A 835 19.55 -17.03 -5.42
C CYS A 835 18.65 -18.15 -4.89
N ASP A 836 17.37 -17.82 -4.74
CA ASP A 836 16.30 -18.82 -4.75
C ASP A 836 15.95 -19.20 -6.21
N ARG A 837 15.00 -20.12 -6.42
CA ARG A 837 14.57 -20.57 -7.75
C ARG A 837 13.99 -19.48 -8.66
N SER A 838 13.62 -18.34 -8.11
CA SER A 838 13.02 -17.20 -8.82
C SER A 838 13.99 -16.03 -9.03
N GLY A 839 15.26 -16.19 -8.66
CA GLY A 839 16.30 -15.17 -8.74
C GLY A 839 16.23 -14.14 -7.60
N ASN A 840 15.46 -14.38 -6.56
CA ASN A 840 15.44 -13.57 -5.35
C ASN A 840 16.53 -14.05 -4.36
N THR A 841 16.79 -13.24 -3.33
CA THR A 841 17.60 -13.67 -2.18
C THR A 841 16.99 -14.91 -1.50
N LYS A 842 17.82 -15.80 -0.99
CA LYS A 842 17.37 -17.00 -0.27
C LYS A 842 16.55 -16.64 0.98
N PRO A 843 15.51 -17.42 1.34
CA PRO A 843 14.88 -17.29 2.65
C PRO A 843 15.91 -17.42 3.79
N GLY A 844 15.82 -16.56 4.78
CA GLY A 844 16.83 -16.43 5.83
C GLY A 844 17.85 -15.31 5.59
N THR A 845 17.79 -14.61 4.45
CA THR A 845 18.68 -13.48 4.17
C THR A 845 18.39 -12.33 5.12
N ILE A 846 19.42 -11.92 5.86
CA ILE A 846 19.45 -10.74 6.75
C ILE A 846 20.41 -9.70 6.19
N VAL A 847 20.01 -8.43 6.32
CA VAL A 847 20.86 -7.26 6.09
C VAL A 847 20.71 -6.33 7.30
N ASP A 848 21.76 -6.20 8.06
CA ASP A 848 21.85 -5.37 9.27
C ASP A 848 22.96 -4.30 9.16
N ARG A 849 23.61 -4.19 7.99
CA ARG A 849 24.69 -3.25 7.67
C ARG A 849 24.46 -2.55 6.33
N GLY A 850 25.06 -1.40 6.17
CA GLY A 850 25.16 -0.67 4.89
C GLY A 850 23.95 0.15 4.51
N VAL A 851 22.74 -0.23 4.93
CA VAL A 851 21.47 0.48 4.70
C VAL A 851 20.62 0.58 5.97
N THR A 852 21.18 0.20 7.10
CA THR A 852 20.58 0.26 8.43
C THR A 852 21.23 1.38 9.24
N GLU A 853 20.66 1.71 10.38
CA GLU A 853 21.22 2.69 11.29
C GLU A 853 22.29 2.08 12.18
N ALA A 854 23.46 2.71 12.30
CA ALA A 854 24.51 2.15 13.15
C ALA A 854 24.26 2.34 14.64
N ARG A 855 23.61 3.44 15.04
CA ARG A 855 23.33 3.77 16.44
C ARG A 855 22.06 3.09 16.95
N ASN A 856 21.00 3.10 16.16
CA ASN A 856 19.74 2.45 16.51
C ASN A 856 19.72 1.00 16.00
N TRP A 857 18.85 0.19 16.58
CA TRP A 857 18.85 -1.24 16.31
C TRP A 857 17.75 -1.62 15.33
N ASP A 858 18.15 -1.87 14.10
CA ASP A 858 17.26 -2.31 13.02
C ASP A 858 17.95 -3.32 12.10
N PHE A 859 17.16 -4.12 11.41
CA PHE A 859 17.63 -5.07 10.40
C PHE A 859 16.50 -5.42 9.40
N PHE A 860 16.91 -5.86 8.21
CA PHE A 860 16.02 -6.42 7.21
C PHE A 860 16.11 -7.94 7.20
N LEU A 861 14.97 -8.62 7.13
CA LEU A 861 14.90 -10.07 7.04
C LEU A 861 14.00 -10.51 5.89
N GLN A 862 14.57 -11.32 4.98
CA GLN A 862 13.85 -12.02 3.93
C GLN A 862 13.59 -13.46 4.37
N ALA A 863 12.53 -13.71 5.15
CA ALA A 863 12.24 -15.04 5.71
C ALA A 863 11.54 -15.99 4.73
N HIS A 864 10.85 -15.48 3.72
CA HIS A 864 10.01 -16.25 2.80
C HIS A 864 10.53 -16.22 1.37
N ALA A 865 10.21 -17.25 0.57
CA ALA A 865 10.37 -17.20 -0.88
C ALA A 865 9.18 -16.49 -1.54
N ALA A 866 9.45 -15.61 -2.48
CA ALA A 866 8.40 -14.98 -3.28
C ALA A 866 7.75 -16.02 -4.20
N LEU A 867 6.42 -16.02 -4.27
CA LEU A 867 5.70 -16.87 -5.23
C LEU A 867 5.91 -16.39 -6.67
N GLN A 868 6.00 -15.09 -6.85
CA GLN A 868 6.21 -14.43 -8.13
C GLN A 868 6.85 -13.05 -7.90
N GLY A 869 7.66 -12.60 -8.84
CA GLY A 869 8.25 -11.27 -8.86
C GLY A 869 9.38 -11.08 -7.87
N THR A 870 9.65 -9.84 -7.50
CA THR A 870 10.72 -9.46 -6.58
C THR A 870 10.26 -9.60 -5.13
N ALA A 871 11.03 -10.32 -4.34
CA ALA A 871 10.78 -10.51 -2.92
C ALA A 871 10.85 -9.17 -2.15
N ARG A 872 10.08 -9.11 -1.06
CA ARG A 872 10.06 -7.96 -0.17
C ARG A 872 10.53 -8.42 1.21
N PRO A 873 11.67 -7.96 1.73
CA PRO A 873 12.07 -8.23 3.10
C PRO A 873 11.11 -7.52 4.08
N CYS A 874 11.11 -7.91 5.34
CA CYS A 874 10.53 -7.13 6.41
C CYS A 874 11.64 -6.31 7.07
N HIS A 875 11.37 -5.05 7.39
CA HIS A 875 12.24 -4.19 8.18
C HIS A 875 11.80 -4.28 9.63
N TYR A 876 12.69 -4.72 10.51
CA TYR A 876 12.48 -4.80 11.95
C TYR A 876 13.26 -3.70 12.63
N TYR A 877 12.58 -2.93 13.47
CA TYR A 877 13.17 -1.83 14.22
C TYR A 877 12.81 -1.99 15.70
N ILE A 878 13.82 -2.11 16.55
CA ILE A 878 13.64 -2.33 17.97
C ILE A 878 13.54 -0.96 18.65
N VAL A 879 12.37 -0.64 19.22
CA VAL A 879 12.12 0.65 19.90
C VAL A 879 12.19 0.54 21.41
N GLN A 880 12.11 -0.68 21.96
CA GLN A 880 12.30 -1.00 23.37
C GLN A 880 12.90 -2.38 23.51
N ASP A 881 13.89 -2.56 24.38
CA ASP A 881 14.42 -3.87 24.75
C ASP A 881 14.82 -3.95 26.22
N GLU A 882 14.07 -4.73 26.98
CA GLU A 882 14.35 -5.09 28.36
C GLU A 882 14.61 -6.60 28.51
N ILE A 883 14.09 -7.40 27.56
CA ILE A 883 14.15 -8.86 27.65
C ILE A 883 15.57 -9.35 27.31
N PHE A 884 16.04 -9.02 26.12
CA PHE A 884 17.28 -9.63 25.61
C PHE A 884 18.53 -9.10 26.33
N ARG A 885 18.56 -7.80 26.62
CA ARG A 885 19.68 -7.18 27.35
C ARG A 885 19.83 -7.74 28.75
N GLN A 886 18.74 -7.91 29.51
CA GLN A 886 18.81 -8.44 30.86
C GLN A 886 19.08 -9.94 30.91
N LEU A 887 18.43 -10.72 30.03
CA LEU A 887 18.59 -12.18 30.02
C LEU A 887 20.00 -12.60 29.60
N TYR A 888 20.60 -11.88 28.67
CA TYR A 888 21.88 -12.26 28.07
C TYR A 888 23.09 -11.44 28.56
N SER A 889 22.89 -10.45 29.42
CA SER A 889 24.02 -9.73 30.06
C SER A 889 24.85 -10.59 30.99
N LYS A 890 24.21 -11.61 31.60
CA LYS A 890 24.79 -12.49 32.61
C LYS A 890 24.95 -13.96 32.15
N ALA A 891 24.39 -14.33 31.02
CA ALA A 891 24.33 -15.71 30.54
C ALA A 891 25.39 -15.98 29.47
N ASN A 892 25.79 -17.22 29.35
CA ASN A 892 26.58 -17.69 28.21
C ASN A 892 25.66 -17.61 26.95
N LEU A 893 26.04 -16.80 25.97
CA LEU A 893 25.30 -16.61 24.72
C LEU A 893 25.39 -17.83 23.78
N ALA A 894 26.23 -18.82 24.05
CA ALA A 894 26.39 -19.98 23.18
C ALA A 894 25.02 -20.60 22.81
N PRO A 895 24.72 -20.90 21.54
CA PRO A 895 25.66 -20.88 20.40
C PRO A 895 25.76 -19.51 19.67
N PHE A 896 25.22 -18.42 20.22
CA PHE A 896 25.26 -17.09 19.65
C PHE A 896 26.46 -16.30 20.12
N GLN A 897 26.98 -15.39 19.32
CA GLN A 897 28.10 -14.54 19.68
C GLN A 897 27.68 -13.20 20.30
N ASN A 898 26.47 -12.72 19.96
CA ASN A 898 25.92 -11.48 20.48
C ASN A 898 24.37 -11.50 20.53
N ILE A 899 23.80 -10.45 21.13
CA ILE A 899 22.36 -10.31 21.31
C ILE A 899 21.64 -10.11 19.96
N ALA A 900 22.28 -9.46 18.98
CA ALA A 900 21.69 -9.28 17.66
C ALA A 900 21.41 -10.64 17.00
N ASP A 901 22.36 -11.59 17.08
CA ASP A 901 22.14 -12.95 16.58
C ASP A 901 20.93 -13.64 17.22
N VAL A 902 20.69 -13.40 18.52
CA VAL A 902 19.55 -14.00 19.24
C VAL A 902 18.22 -13.47 18.71
N VAL A 903 18.11 -12.16 18.56
CA VAL A 903 16.86 -11.50 18.11
C VAL A 903 16.58 -11.80 16.64
N GLU A 904 17.59 -11.77 15.79
CA GLU A 904 17.50 -12.08 14.37
C GLU A 904 17.08 -13.55 14.13
N ASP A 905 17.72 -14.49 14.83
CA ASP A 905 17.41 -15.92 14.73
C ASP A 905 16.02 -16.23 15.29
N LEU A 906 15.64 -15.62 16.43
CA LEU A 906 14.28 -15.75 16.99
C LEU A 906 13.24 -15.22 16.00
N THR A 907 13.44 -14.03 15.45
CA THR A 907 12.52 -13.41 14.48
C THR A 907 12.40 -14.26 13.23
N HIS A 908 13.51 -14.81 12.73
CA HIS A 908 13.52 -15.74 11.60
C HIS A 908 12.70 -17.00 11.91
N LYS A 909 12.93 -17.64 13.06
CA LYS A 909 12.18 -18.84 13.49
C LYS A 909 10.70 -18.57 13.68
N MET A 910 10.35 -17.42 14.23
CA MET A 910 8.94 -17.00 14.37
C MET A 910 8.21 -16.92 13.02
N CYS A 911 8.89 -16.57 11.94
CA CYS A 911 8.31 -16.57 10.61
C CYS A 911 7.88 -17.97 10.11
N TYR A 912 8.36 -19.04 10.69
CA TYR A 912 7.98 -20.43 10.39
C TYR A 912 6.85 -20.95 11.29
N SER A 913 6.46 -20.20 12.32
CA SER A 913 5.39 -20.57 13.25
C SER A 913 3.98 -20.33 12.72
N PHE A 914 3.80 -20.12 11.40
CA PHE A 914 2.51 -19.82 10.80
C PHE A 914 1.65 -21.08 10.64
N GLY A 915 0.66 -21.23 11.50
CA GLY A 915 -0.17 -22.42 11.59
C GLY A 915 -1.20 -22.66 10.50
N ARG A 916 -1.20 -21.92 9.41
CA ARG A 916 -2.19 -22.09 8.32
C ARG A 916 -1.59 -22.60 7.01
N ALA A 917 -0.28 -22.63 6.92
CA ALA A 917 0.44 -23.15 5.77
C ALA A 917 1.84 -23.59 6.18
N THR A 918 2.33 -24.65 5.55
CA THR A 918 3.71 -25.13 5.70
C THR A 918 4.69 -24.26 4.90
N LYS A 919 4.70 -22.95 5.19
CA LYS A 919 5.53 -21.94 4.53
C LYS A 919 5.92 -20.85 5.51
N ALA A 920 7.14 -20.39 5.42
CA ALA A 920 7.58 -19.19 6.09
C ALA A 920 6.78 -17.96 5.60
N ILE A 921 6.48 -17.06 6.51
CA ILE A 921 5.77 -15.80 6.23
C ILE A 921 6.69 -14.60 6.39
N LEU A 922 6.26 -13.47 5.86
CA LEU A 922 7.02 -12.22 5.88
C LEU A 922 7.27 -11.72 7.31
N CYS A 923 6.28 -11.84 8.18
CA CYS A 923 6.36 -11.44 9.59
C CYS A 923 5.39 -12.28 10.41
N ALA A 924 5.85 -12.86 11.51
CA ALA A 924 5.21 -13.99 12.16
C ALA A 924 3.86 -13.67 12.82
N SER A 925 3.80 -12.73 13.74
CA SER A 925 2.71 -12.65 14.70
C SER A 925 1.54 -11.75 14.31
N VAL A 926 1.75 -10.85 13.35
CA VAL A 926 0.78 -9.81 13.00
C VAL A 926 -0.24 -10.28 11.97
N ARG A 927 0.09 -11.28 11.14
CA ARG A 927 -0.73 -11.67 10.00
C ARG A 927 -2.06 -12.34 10.37
N ASP A 928 -2.16 -12.99 11.50
CA ASP A 928 -3.42 -13.62 11.94
C ASP A 928 -4.43 -12.56 12.41
N ALA A 929 -3.96 -11.50 13.07
CA ALA A 929 -4.78 -10.34 13.41
C ALA A 929 -5.28 -9.61 12.15
N ILE A 930 -4.38 -9.38 11.20
CA ILE A 930 -4.72 -8.76 9.90
C ILE A 930 -5.74 -9.62 9.14
N TRP A 931 -5.57 -10.93 9.12
CA TRP A 931 -6.51 -11.80 8.40
C TRP A 931 -7.90 -11.79 9.03
N LEU A 932 -8.00 -11.73 10.36
CA LEU A 932 -9.26 -11.58 11.07
C LEU A 932 -9.95 -10.25 10.69
N MET A 933 -9.18 -9.18 10.53
CA MET A 933 -9.67 -7.88 10.06
C MET A 933 -10.18 -7.90 8.61
N TYR A 934 -9.49 -8.64 7.73
CA TYR A 934 -9.87 -8.71 6.30
C TYR A 934 -10.93 -9.77 5.99
N SER A 935 -11.07 -10.81 6.80
CA SER A 935 -11.96 -11.96 6.49
C SER A 935 -13.42 -11.67 6.75
N THR A 936 -13.75 -10.58 7.39
CA THR A 936 -15.11 -10.29 7.82
C THR A 936 -15.61 -8.94 7.30
N ARG A 937 -16.89 -8.86 6.96
CA ARG A 937 -17.66 -7.62 6.89
C ARG A 937 -17.66 -6.85 8.23
N HIS A 938 -16.70 -7.11 9.11
CA HIS A 938 -16.54 -6.42 10.39
C HIS A 938 -16.49 -4.90 10.23
N GLN A 939 -15.93 -4.40 9.13
CA GLN A 939 -15.97 -2.97 8.84
C GLN A 939 -17.40 -2.42 8.77
N GLN A 940 -18.37 -3.14 8.22
CA GLN A 940 -19.76 -2.66 8.14
C GLN A 940 -20.50 -2.76 9.49
N VAL A 941 -20.24 -3.80 10.27
CA VAL A 941 -20.87 -3.95 11.60
C VAL A 941 -20.25 -2.99 12.62
N LEU A 942 -18.93 -2.81 12.58
CA LEU A 942 -18.24 -1.79 13.39
C LEU A 942 -18.64 -0.37 12.93
N GLN A 943 -18.91 -0.12 11.66
CA GLN A 943 -19.50 1.14 11.18
C GLN A 943 -20.90 1.37 11.74
N HIS A 944 -21.73 0.32 11.85
CA HIS A 944 -23.07 0.42 12.43
C HIS A 944 -23.04 0.66 13.95
N GLN A 945 -22.12 0.00 14.67
CA GLN A 945 -21.90 0.21 16.11
C GLN A 945 -21.28 1.57 16.39
N TRP A 946 -20.33 2.02 15.56
CA TRP A 946 -19.75 3.36 15.65
C TRP A 946 -20.77 4.46 15.43
N ARG A 947 -21.69 4.30 14.48
CA ARG A 947 -22.83 5.24 14.32
C ARG A 947 -23.72 5.30 15.55
N ARG A 948 -23.98 4.16 16.22
CA ARG A 948 -24.74 4.12 17.50
C ARG A 948 -23.98 4.80 18.64
N LEU A 949 -22.66 4.65 18.70
CA LEU A 949 -21.80 5.29 19.70
C LEU A 949 -21.67 6.81 19.52
N GLN A 950 -21.67 7.29 18.26
CA GLN A 950 -21.67 8.74 17.98
C GLN A 950 -23.02 9.40 18.26
N LEU A 951 -24.13 8.66 18.19
CA LEU A 951 -25.47 9.14 18.48
C LEU A 951 -25.80 9.13 19.97
N GLY A 952 -25.02 8.39 20.80
CA GLY A 952 -25.13 8.34 22.25
C GLY A 952 -23.93 9.01 22.91
N ARG A 953 -24.02 10.28 23.25
CA ARG A 953 -23.00 10.98 24.06
C ARG A 953 -22.84 10.28 25.41
N GLY A 954 -21.70 9.68 25.70
CA GLY A 954 -21.24 9.48 27.05
C GLY A 954 -21.05 8.06 27.58
N ALA A 955 -21.08 6.99 26.76
CA ALA A 955 -20.83 5.64 27.26
C ALA A 955 -19.69 4.92 26.51
N ARG A 956 -18.62 4.61 27.23
CA ARG A 956 -17.60 3.65 26.80
C ARG A 956 -18.21 2.25 26.81
N HIS A 957 -18.80 1.81 25.70
CA HIS A 957 -19.34 0.46 25.59
C HIS A 957 -18.35 -0.50 24.96
N GLN A 958 -18.02 -1.53 25.75
CA GLN A 958 -17.35 -2.74 25.27
C GLN A 958 -18.20 -3.38 24.16
N ILE A 959 -17.56 -3.97 23.18
CA ILE A 959 -18.22 -4.83 22.19
C ILE A 959 -18.97 -5.93 22.93
N PRO A 960 -20.23 -6.22 22.59
CA PRO A 960 -21.08 -7.17 23.33
C PRO A 960 -20.40 -8.52 23.56
N ALA A 961 -20.80 -9.21 24.61
CA ALA A 961 -20.22 -10.48 25.07
C ALA A 961 -20.20 -11.62 24.05
N THR A 962 -20.97 -11.52 22.97
CA THR A 962 -20.93 -12.42 21.82
C THR A 962 -19.56 -12.51 21.14
N PHE A 963 -18.69 -11.51 21.33
CA PHE A 963 -17.29 -11.58 20.89
C PHE A 963 -16.37 -12.31 21.89
N LYS A 964 -16.80 -12.46 23.16
CA LYS A 964 -16.02 -13.22 24.15
C LYS A 964 -16.07 -14.73 23.88
N SER A 965 -17.15 -15.25 23.31
CA SER A 965 -17.32 -16.66 23.00
C SER A 965 -16.56 -17.12 21.73
N MET A 966 -16.04 -16.21 20.91
CA MET A 966 -15.26 -16.55 19.73
C MET A 966 -13.79 -16.90 20.04
N ASN A 967 -13.35 -16.73 21.27
CA ASN A 967 -11.98 -17.00 21.72
C ASN A 967 -11.90 -18.22 22.66
N GLY A 968 -13.01 -18.95 22.83
CA GLY A 968 -13.06 -20.22 23.56
C GLY A 968 -12.86 -21.45 22.66
#